data_f1642082430b3eb15566d4b7f4915eb2
#
_entry.id   f1642082430b3eb15566d4b7f4915eb2
#
_cell.length_a   1.000
_cell.length_b   1.000
_cell.length_c   1.000
_cell.angle_alpha   90.00
_cell.angle_beta   90.00
_cell.angle_gamma   90.00
#
_symmetry.space_group_name_H-M   'P 1'
#
loop_
_entity.id
_entity.type
_entity.pdbx_description
1 polymer ?
#
loop_
_entity_poly.entity_id
_entity_poly.type
_entity_poly.pdbx_seq_one_letter_code
_entity_poly.pdbx_strand_id
1 'polypeptide(L)'
;MNISYNWLKRYIATDLPAEKIAEILTDIGLEVEGFEKIETVKGGLRGVVVGEVVTCADHPDSDHLHVTAVDVGAAEPLQIVCGAANCRAGLKVLCATVGAVLYPDGGDEEFKIKRSKIRGVESLGMLCAEDELGIGSSHDGIMELPADAPVGMEAREYLHVEDDYLIEIGLTPNRVDAASHIGVARDLAAYLKSRGENAEVKLPDVSAFAPDNHDLEVAVRVENPEAAPRYAGVTVTGCKIGPSPEWMQNCLRAAGINPKNNLVDITNFVLFELGQPLHAFDAAKIEGREVVVRTCAEGTPFVTLDGVEPKLTDKDLMICSAERPMCIAGVFGGLDSGVSDTTTDVFIESAYFNPVWVRKTAKRFGLNTDSSFRFERGIDPNMQVYAAKRAALLMKELAGGTISSGITDIYPEPIGDFVFDISLARVNALIGKEIPETVVRTIIAALEVKILAEKDGVLTVAVPPYRVDVQREADLVEDILRIYGYNNVEIPTQVRSTLSYAPKPDRNRLMNLAADFLTANGFTEIMSNSLTKAAYYEGLTSCPAERCVRILNPLSADLNVMRQTLLFNMLEAVGLNANRRNGDLCLYEFGNCYFYDESKRTDENRLAAYSEEYRLAIAVTGVSTPQSWNAKPVKASFFTLRAVAEKLLRRFGVDIYALKAETLESDLFSEGLTLSLNGKQLLQIGSVAAAIRRRTDVKQDVYYLEMNFEALAKSTKKLKIAAGELSKFPEVRRDLALLVDKSVTFSSLRDAAFAAERKLLKSVSLFDVYEGDKLPEGKKSYALSFILEDKTRTLDERTIERVMANLTRQFEQKCGAQVRA
;
A
#
# COMPACT_ATOMS: atom_id res chain seq x y z
N MET A 1 -11.14 -8.52 -7.97
CA MET A 1 -11.62 -9.81 -8.53
C MET A 1 -13.09 -9.70 -8.87
N ASN A 2 -13.43 -9.93 -10.13
CA ASN A 2 -14.81 -9.81 -10.59
C ASN A 2 -15.54 -11.15 -10.47
N ILE A 3 -16.66 -11.15 -9.80
CA ILE A 3 -17.53 -12.29 -9.58
C ILE A 3 -18.89 -12.05 -10.25
N SER A 4 -19.30 -12.94 -11.14
CA SER A 4 -20.65 -12.98 -11.69
C SER A 4 -21.56 -13.70 -10.70
N TYR A 5 -22.67 -13.07 -10.33
CA TYR A 5 -23.66 -13.67 -9.45
C TYR A 5 -24.28 -14.95 -10.06
N ASN A 6 -24.62 -14.92 -11.36
CA ASN A 6 -25.20 -16.09 -12.05
C ASN A 6 -24.17 -17.23 -12.17
N TRP A 7 -22.89 -16.91 -12.37
CA TRP A 7 -21.83 -17.91 -12.39
C TRP A 7 -21.61 -18.49 -10.99
N LEU A 8 -21.59 -17.66 -9.93
CA LEU A 8 -21.45 -18.09 -8.54
C LEU A 8 -22.57 -19.09 -8.15
N LYS A 9 -23.81 -18.83 -8.57
CA LYS A 9 -24.96 -19.70 -8.29
C LYS A 9 -24.88 -21.10 -8.90
N ARG A 10 -24.00 -21.33 -9.87
CA ARG A 10 -23.74 -22.70 -10.39
C ARG A 10 -23.07 -23.59 -9.36
N TYR A 11 -22.34 -22.99 -8.39
CA TYR A 11 -21.58 -23.74 -7.39
C TYR A 11 -22.19 -23.73 -6.02
N ILE A 12 -23.07 -22.80 -5.71
CA ILE A 12 -23.78 -22.72 -4.44
C ILE A 12 -25.27 -22.46 -4.67
N ALA A 13 -26.11 -23.37 -4.19
CA ALA A 13 -27.54 -23.18 -4.23
C ALA A 13 -27.95 -22.16 -3.15
N THR A 14 -28.45 -21.00 -3.58
CA THR A 14 -28.98 -19.96 -2.67
C THR A 14 -30.05 -19.15 -3.38
N ASP A 15 -31.07 -18.76 -2.63
CA ASP A 15 -32.13 -17.87 -3.10
C ASP A 15 -31.89 -16.41 -2.68
N LEU A 16 -30.74 -16.12 -2.06
CA LEU A 16 -30.40 -14.78 -1.66
C LEU A 16 -30.19 -13.88 -2.88
N PRO A 17 -30.71 -12.65 -2.88
CA PRO A 17 -30.46 -11.69 -3.95
C PRO A 17 -28.99 -11.25 -3.96
N ALA A 18 -28.53 -10.77 -5.12
CA ALA A 18 -27.13 -10.40 -5.34
C ALA A 18 -26.63 -9.32 -4.34
N GLU A 19 -27.48 -8.37 -4.00
CA GLU A 19 -27.21 -7.31 -3.02
C GLU A 19 -26.90 -7.91 -1.64
N LYS A 20 -27.68 -8.92 -1.24
CA LYS A 20 -27.47 -9.56 0.07
C LYS A 20 -26.19 -10.40 0.11
N ILE A 21 -25.86 -11.04 -1.01
CA ILE A 21 -24.57 -11.75 -1.14
C ILE A 21 -23.40 -10.76 -1.04
N ALA A 22 -23.49 -9.60 -1.69
CA ALA A 22 -22.47 -8.56 -1.61
C ALA A 22 -22.25 -8.05 -0.17
N GLU A 23 -23.33 -7.83 0.59
CA GLU A 23 -23.25 -7.50 2.02
C GLU A 23 -22.56 -8.62 2.83
N ILE A 24 -22.95 -9.87 2.65
CA ILE A 24 -22.38 -11.02 3.36
C ILE A 24 -20.90 -11.16 3.05
N LEU A 25 -20.49 -11.02 1.78
CA LEU A 25 -19.10 -11.14 1.37
C LEU A 25 -18.23 -10.07 2.08
N THR A 26 -18.71 -8.82 2.14
CA THR A 26 -18.03 -7.75 2.89
C THR A 26 -17.96 -8.09 4.39
N ASP A 27 -19.04 -8.56 5.00
CA ASP A 27 -19.08 -8.91 6.42
C ASP A 27 -18.08 -10.01 6.80
N ILE A 28 -17.79 -10.95 5.89
CA ILE A 28 -16.84 -12.05 6.11
C ILE A 28 -15.42 -11.77 5.60
N GLY A 29 -15.12 -10.51 5.25
CA GLY A 29 -13.76 -10.05 4.91
C GLY A 29 -13.41 -10.16 3.42
N LEU A 30 -14.39 -10.36 2.55
CA LEU A 30 -14.27 -10.20 1.09
C LEU A 30 -14.94 -8.88 0.69
N GLU A 31 -14.23 -7.77 0.90
CA GLU A 31 -14.76 -6.41 0.70
C GLU A 31 -15.25 -6.22 -0.74
N VAL A 32 -16.52 -5.85 -0.89
CA VAL A 32 -17.12 -5.52 -2.18
C VAL A 32 -16.86 -4.04 -2.47
N GLU A 33 -15.98 -3.78 -3.43
CA GLU A 33 -15.56 -2.44 -3.88
C GLU A 33 -16.48 -1.87 -4.96
N GLY A 34 -17.13 -2.76 -5.74
CA GLY A 34 -18.05 -2.41 -6.79
C GLY A 34 -19.21 -3.40 -6.90
N PHE A 35 -20.41 -2.89 -7.22
CA PHE A 35 -21.61 -3.69 -7.44
C PHE A 35 -22.39 -3.09 -8.61
N GLU A 36 -22.51 -3.83 -9.70
CA GLU A 36 -23.14 -3.35 -10.93
C GLU A 36 -24.07 -4.40 -11.52
N LYS A 37 -25.21 -3.95 -12.04
CA LYS A 37 -26.09 -4.81 -12.82
C LYS A 37 -25.62 -4.85 -14.27
N ILE A 38 -25.39 -6.06 -14.78
CA ILE A 38 -25.03 -6.30 -16.19
C ILE A 38 -26.25 -6.80 -16.92
N GLU A 39 -26.70 -6.07 -17.92
CA GLU A 39 -27.73 -6.55 -18.84
C GLU A 39 -27.02 -7.31 -19.99
N THR A 40 -27.33 -8.62 -20.12
CA THR A 40 -26.79 -9.48 -21.18
C THR A 40 -27.12 -8.94 -22.56
N VAL A 41 -28.33 -8.39 -22.72
CA VAL A 41 -28.76 -7.61 -23.88
C VAL A 41 -29.19 -6.26 -23.38
N LYS A 42 -28.56 -5.21 -23.86
CA LYS A 42 -28.81 -3.83 -23.41
C LYS A 42 -30.29 -3.47 -23.59
N GLY A 43 -30.92 -2.91 -22.55
CA GLY A 43 -32.35 -2.63 -22.50
C GLY A 43 -33.23 -3.84 -22.25
N GLY A 44 -32.64 -5.06 -22.17
CA GLY A 44 -33.33 -6.32 -21.82
C GLY A 44 -34.48 -6.71 -22.72
N LEU A 45 -34.50 -6.27 -23.97
CA LEU A 45 -35.56 -6.56 -24.98
C LEU A 45 -36.98 -6.28 -24.50
N ARG A 46 -37.16 -5.29 -23.61
CA ARG A 46 -38.51 -4.96 -23.07
C ARG A 46 -39.42 -4.41 -24.16
N GLY A 47 -40.63 -5.01 -24.30
CA GLY A 47 -41.59 -4.65 -25.34
C GLY A 47 -41.27 -5.23 -26.70
N VAL A 48 -40.33 -6.18 -26.78
CA VAL A 48 -40.12 -7.05 -27.93
C VAL A 48 -40.77 -8.39 -27.67
N VAL A 49 -41.59 -8.87 -28.60
CA VAL A 49 -42.35 -10.12 -28.45
C VAL A 49 -42.20 -11.01 -29.68
N VAL A 50 -42.41 -12.31 -29.50
CA VAL A 50 -42.53 -13.26 -30.61
C VAL A 50 -43.82 -12.95 -31.37
N GLY A 51 -43.71 -12.65 -32.67
CA GLY A 51 -44.85 -12.39 -33.57
C GLY A 51 -44.92 -13.38 -34.72
N GLU A 52 -46.10 -13.50 -35.30
CA GLU A 52 -46.34 -14.24 -36.57
C GLU A 52 -46.82 -13.27 -37.62
N VAL A 53 -46.16 -13.28 -38.78
CA VAL A 53 -46.58 -12.49 -39.93
C VAL A 53 -47.78 -13.21 -40.55
N VAL A 54 -49.00 -12.75 -40.24
CA VAL A 54 -50.26 -13.38 -40.73
C VAL A 54 -50.48 -13.05 -42.21
N THR A 55 -50.24 -11.79 -42.60
CA THR A 55 -50.31 -11.35 -44.00
C THR A 55 -49.12 -10.49 -44.38
N CYS A 56 -48.65 -10.60 -45.59
CA CYS A 56 -47.59 -9.79 -46.18
C CYS A 56 -47.99 -9.37 -47.59
N ALA A 57 -48.16 -8.09 -47.82
CA ALA A 57 -48.53 -7.53 -49.10
C ALA A 57 -47.58 -6.41 -49.52
N ASP A 58 -47.39 -6.19 -50.82
CA ASP A 58 -46.54 -5.11 -51.33
C ASP A 58 -47.08 -3.72 -50.93
N HIS A 59 -46.18 -2.82 -50.59
CA HIS A 59 -46.56 -1.46 -50.20
C HIS A 59 -47.02 -0.67 -51.43
N PRO A 60 -48.18 0.05 -51.36
CA PRO A 60 -48.73 0.73 -52.51
C PRO A 60 -47.84 1.75 -53.19
N ASP A 61 -46.88 2.38 -52.44
CA ASP A 61 -46.01 3.44 -52.94
C ASP A 61 -44.50 3.05 -52.78
N SER A 62 -44.18 1.74 -52.83
CA SER A 62 -42.78 1.29 -52.73
C SER A 62 -42.61 -0.09 -53.39
N ASP A 63 -41.47 -0.28 -54.03
CA ASP A 63 -41.03 -1.49 -54.72
C ASP A 63 -40.25 -2.48 -53.83
N HIS A 64 -39.91 -2.08 -52.60
CA HIS A 64 -39.09 -2.85 -51.65
C HIS A 64 -39.68 -2.91 -50.21
N LEU A 65 -40.81 -2.23 -49.98
CA LEU A 65 -41.48 -2.28 -48.67
C LEU A 65 -42.69 -3.24 -48.70
N HIS A 66 -42.94 -3.87 -47.58
CA HIS A 66 -44.12 -4.71 -47.39
C HIS A 66 -45.00 -4.18 -46.26
N VAL A 67 -46.31 -4.23 -46.45
CA VAL A 67 -47.27 -3.96 -45.37
C VAL A 67 -47.70 -5.29 -44.80
N THR A 68 -47.42 -5.51 -43.51
CA THR A 68 -47.70 -6.79 -42.80
C THR A 68 -48.76 -6.60 -41.75
N ALA A 69 -49.54 -7.66 -41.52
CA ALA A 69 -50.32 -7.82 -40.28
C ALA A 69 -49.63 -8.88 -39.42
N VAL A 70 -49.21 -8.49 -38.24
CA VAL A 70 -48.40 -9.33 -37.34
C VAL A 70 -49.21 -9.65 -36.08
N ASP A 71 -49.47 -10.92 -35.84
CA ASP A 71 -50.03 -11.41 -34.59
C ASP A 71 -48.94 -11.41 -33.51
N VAL A 72 -49.12 -10.64 -32.46
CA VAL A 72 -48.22 -10.51 -31.29
C VAL A 72 -48.88 -11.03 -30.02
N GLY A 73 -49.93 -11.87 -30.15
CA GLY A 73 -50.72 -12.37 -29.02
C GLY A 73 -51.70 -11.33 -28.45
N ALA A 74 -51.92 -10.21 -29.13
CA ALA A 74 -52.92 -9.20 -28.78
C ALA A 74 -54.28 -9.49 -29.41
N ALA A 75 -55.34 -8.72 -28.99
CA ALA A 75 -56.69 -8.90 -29.52
C ALA A 75 -56.78 -8.67 -31.02
N GLU A 76 -55.98 -7.81 -31.60
CA GLU A 76 -55.90 -7.53 -33.03
C GLU A 76 -54.45 -7.55 -33.52
N PRO A 77 -54.18 -8.07 -34.73
CA PRO A 77 -52.81 -8.03 -35.30
C PRO A 77 -52.36 -6.60 -35.52
N LEU A 78 -51.04 -6.36 -35.34
CA LEU A 78 -50.41 -5.05 -35.55
C LEU A 78 -50.07 -4.87 -37.03
N GLN A 79 -50.46 -3.70 -37.61
CA GLN A 79 -49.96 -3.31 -38.91
C GLN A 79 -48.52 -2.77 -38.82
N ILE A 80 -47.59 -3.41 -39.50
CA ILE A 80 -46.18 -3.04 -39.53
C ILE A 80 -45.68 -2.96 -40.96
N VAL A 81 -44.94 -1.89 -41.27
CA VAL A 81 -44.25 -1.76 -42.57
C VAL A 81 -42.80 -2.28 -42.39
N CYS A 82 -42.45 -3.27 -43.22
CA CYS A 82 -41.15 -3.94 -43.17
C CYS A 82 -40.41 -3.77 -44.53
N GLY A 83 -39.11 -3.49 -44.46
CA GLY A 83 -38.26 -3.36 -45.65
C GLY A 83 -37.36 -4.57 -45.90
N ALA A 84 -37.42 -5.59 -45.08
CA ALA A 84 -36.58 -6.75 -45.19
C ALA A 84 -36.98 -7.70 -46.33
N ALA A 85 -36.02 -8.10 -47.16
CA ALA A 85 -36.27 -8.94 -48.31
C ALA A 85 -36.78 -10.35 -47.99
N ASN A 86 -36.57 -10.87 -46.78
CA ASN A 86 -37.00 -12.17 -46.33
C ASN A 86 -38.39 -12.15 -45.68
N CYS A 87 -39.07 -10.98 -45.65
CA CYS A 87 -40.38 -10.84 -45.03
C CYS A 87 -41.49 -11.59 -45.87
N ARG A 88 -42.25 -12.49 -45.24
CA ARG A 88 -43.30 -13.28 -45.86
C ARG A 88 -44.34 -13.72 -44.85
N ALA A 89 -45.54 -14.04 -45.35
CA ALA A 89 -46.61 -14.60 -44.50
C ALA A 89 -46.23 -15.98 -43.91
N GLY A 90 -46.62 -16.25 -42.68
CA GLY A 90 -46.33 -17.47 -41.95
C GLY A 90 -44.98 -17.45 -41.22
N LEU A 91 -44.20 -16.37 -41.31
CA LEU A 91 -42.91 -16.24 -40.67
C LEU A 91 -43.08 -15.90 -39.18
N LYS A 92 -42.39 -16.63 -38.32
CA LYS A 92 -42.21 -16.25 -36.89
C LYS A 92 -41.01 -15.35 -36.74
N VAL A 93 -41.19 -14.24 -36.01
CA VAL A 93 -40.17 -13.14 -35.92
C VAL A 93 -40.16 -12.51 -34.54
N LEU A 94 -39.13 -11.71 -34.24
CA LEU A 94 -39.16 -10.82 -33.09
C LEU A 94 -39.71 -9.46 -33.52
N CYS A 95 -40.73 -9.00 -32.84
CA CYS A 95 -41.47 -7.79 -33.12
C CYS A 95 -41.32 -6.80 -31.97
N ALA A 96 -40.67 -5.69 -32.20
CA ALA A 96 -40.60 -4.57 -31.27
C ALA A 96 -41.89 -3.73 -31.37
N THR A 97 -42.67 -3.67 -30.30
CA THR A 97 -43.92 -2.94 -30.20
C THR A 97 -43.70 -1.45 -29.91
N VAL A 98 -44.71 -0.61 -30.10
CA VAL A 98 -44.64 0.82 -29.81
C VAL A 98 -44.31 1.03 -28.32
N GLY A 99 -43.23 1.76 -28.05
CA GLY A 99 -42.71 2.01 -26.70
C GLY A 99 -41.45 1.20 -26.36
N ALA A 100 -41.13 0.13 -27.12
CA ALA A 100 -39.89 -0.58 -26.98
C ALA A 100 -38.69 0.34 -27.24
N VAL A 101 -37.60 0.13 -26.52
CA VAL A 101 -36.32 0.81 -26.70
C VAL A 101 -35.28 -0.24 -27.04
N LEU A 102 -34.70 -0.12 -28.22
CA LEU A 102 -33.65 -1.00 -28.74
C LEU A 102 -32.31 -0.29 -28.68
N TYR A 103 -31.25 -1.08 -28.68
CA TYR A 103 -29.85 -0.63 -28.71
C TYR A 103 -29.12 -1.36 -29.85
N PRO A 104 -29.22 -0.86 -31.11
CA PRO A 104 -28.61 -1.51 -32.25
C PRO A 104 -27.11 -1.74 -32.07
N ASP A 105 -26.61 -2.88 -32.53
CA ASP A 105 -25.20 -3.32 -32.35
C ASP A 105 -24.75 -3.38 -30.86
N GLY A 106 -25.67 -3.35 -29.91
CA GLY A 106 -25.35 -3.24 -28.48
C GLY A 106 -24.75 -1.89 -28.07
N GLY A 107 -24.87 -0.88 -28.95
CA GLY A 107 -24.34 0.47 -28.77
C GLY A 107 -25.03 1.27 -27.67
N ASP A 108 -24.59 2.53 -27.46
CA ASP A 108 -25.14 3.41 -26.44
C ASP A 108 -26.33 4.25 -26.93
N GLU A 109 -26.60 4.25 -28.22
CA GLU A 109 -27.69 5.03 -28.80
C GLU A 109 -29.04 4.31 -28.64
N GLU A 110 -30.01 5.02 -28.02
CA GLU A 110 -31.36 4.51 -27.84
C GLU A 110 -32.16 4.66 -29.13
N PHE A 111 -32.72 3.55 -29.63
CA PHE A 111 -33.67 3.56 -30.72
C PHE A 111 -35.07 3.25 -30.20
N LYS A 112 -35.89 4.28 -30.02
CA LYS A 112 -37.24 4.16 -29.49
C LYS A 112 -38.27 3.89 -30.58
N ILE A 113 -38.96 2.76 -30.51
CA ILE A 113 -40.05 2.41 -31.42
C ILE A 113 -41.28 3.30 -31.15
N LYS A 114 -41.65 4.05 -32.18
CA LYS A 114 -42.79 4.98 -32.11
C LYS A 114 -43.80 4.62 -33.21
N ARG A 115 -45.09 4.92 -32.93
CA ARG A 115 -46.10 4.93 -34.02
C ARG A 115 -45.66 5.87 -35.13
N SER A 116 -45.48 5.37 -36.33
CA SER A 116 -44.92 6.13 -37.46
C SER A 116 -45.79 5.92 -38.72
N LYS A 117 -45.65 6.85 -39.71
CA LYS A 117 -46.20 6.67 -41.05
C LYS A 117 -45.06 6.56 -42.03
N ILE A 118 -44.94 5.42 -42.68
CA ILE A 118 -43.94 5.13 -43.67
C ILE A 118 -44.58 5.21 -45.06
N ARG A 119 -44.23 6.19 -45.86
CA ARG A 119 -44.84 6.51 -47.14
C ARG A 119 -46.41 6.45 -47.12
N GLY A 120 -46.97 7.08 -46.08
CA GLY A 120 -48.43 7.17 -45.92
C GLY A 120 -49.12 6.02 -45.21
N VAL A 121 -48.50 4.87 -45.07
CA VAL A 121 -49.00 3.70 -44.34
C VAL A 121 -48.52 3.73 -42.87
N GLU A 122 -49.44 3.47 -41.96
CA GLU A 122 -49.15 3.45 -40.52
C GLU A 122 -48.38 2.18 -40.13
N SER A 123 -47.32 2.35 -39.33
CA SER A 123 -46.56 1.26 -38.73
C SER A 123 -46.66 1.32 -37.20
N LEU A 124 -47.10 0.23 -36.57
CA LEU A 124 -47.30 0.13 -35.11
C LEU A 124 -46.20 -0.74 -34.41
N GLY A 125 -45.03 -0.80 -35.02
CA GLY A 125 -43.94 -1.60 -34.53
C GLY A 125 -42.83 -1.76 -35.55
N MET A 126 -41.86 -2.61 -35.26
CA MET A 126 -40.77 -2.97 -36.15
C MET A 126 -40.47 -4.46 -36.04
N LEU A 127 -40.30 -5.14 -37.20
CA LEU A 127 -39.72 -6.49 -37.24
C LEU A 127 -38.22 -6.37 -37.27
N CYS A 128 -37.53 -7.07 -36.36
CA CYS A 128 -36.15 -6.79 -36.04
C CYS A 128 -35.19 -7.82 -36.62
N ALA A 129 -34.03 -7.32 -37.07
CA ALA A 129 -32.83 -8.10 -37.34
C ALA A 129 -32.04 -8.36 -36.04
N GLU A 130 -31.05 -9.23 -36.08
CA GLU A 130 -30.26 -9.59 -34.89
C GLU A 130 -29.43 -8.39 -34.36
N ASP A 131 -28.82 -7.60 -35.26
CA ASP A 131 -28.04 -6.40 -34.90
C ASP A 131 -28.91 -5.29 -34.31
N GLU A 132 -30.16 -5.12 -34.84
CA GLU A 132 -31.11 -4.15 -34.31
C GLU A 132 -31.56 -4.47 -32.86
N LEU A 133 -31.56 -5.77 -32.51
CA LEU A 133 -31.85 -6.26 -31.16
C LEU A 133 -30.62 -6.26 -30.24
N GLY A 134 -29.42 -6.05 -30.78
CA GLY A 134 -28.17 -6.14 -30.06
C GLY A 134 -27.81 -7.55 -29.59
N ILE A 135 -28.30 -8.59 -30.29
CA ILE A 135 -28.09 -10.01 -29.99
C ILE A 135 -27.19 -10.73 -30.99
N GLY A 136 -26.85 -10.09 -32.09
CA GLY A 136 -25.95 -10.60 -33.12
C GLY A 136 -25.44 -9.48 -34.01
N SER A 137 -24.75 -9.85 -35.10
CA SER A 137 -24.17 -8.91 -36.05
C SER A 137 -24.78 -9.00 -37.47
N SER A 138 -25.80 -9.87 -37.65
CA SER A 138 -26.43 -10.07 -38.95
C SER A 138 -27.49 -9.00 -39.21
N HIS A 139 -27.35 -8.32 -40.36
CA HIS A 139 -28.34 -7.40 -40.93
C HIS A 139 -28.92 -7.93 -42.23
N ASP A 140 -28.81 -9.23 -42.51
CA ASP A 140 -29.23 -9.86 -43.79
C ASP A 140 -30.77 -10.00 -43.92
N GLY A 141 -31.53 -9.46 -42.99
CA GLY A 141 -32.97 -9.46 -42.92
C GLY A 141 -33.51 -9.60 -41.52
N ILE A 142 -34.84 -9.70 -41.35
CA ILE A 142 -35.44 -9.93 -40.03
C ILE A 142 -35.08 -11.32 -39.51
N MET A 143 -34.87 -11.42 -38.19
CA MET A 143 -34.54 -12.67 -37.53
C MET A 143 -35.71 -13.66 -37.64
N GLU A 144 -35.51 -14.80 -38.31
CA GLU A 144 -36.49 -15.89 -38.47
C GLU A 144 -36.45 -16.82 -37.26
N LEU A 145 -37.59 -17.07 -36.65
CA LEU A 145 -37.70 -17.99 -35.53
C LEU A 145 -38.27 -19.35 -36.03
N PRO A 146 -38.01 -20.45 -35.28
CA PRO A 146 -38.63 -21.73 -35.52
C PRO A 146 -40.15 -21.64 -35.54
N ALA A 147 -40.82 -22.50 -36.33
CA ALA A 147 -42.26 -22.45 -36.56
C ALA A 147 -43.09 -22.75 -35.25
N ASP A 148 -42.47 -23.39 -34.26
CA ASP A 148 -43.05 -23.69 -32.96
C ASP A 148 -42.84 -22.55 -31.91
N ALA A 149 -42.20 -21.45 -32.28
CA ALA A 149 -42.01 -20.31 -31.38
C ALA A 149 -43.39 -19.77 -30.92
N PRO A 150 -43.59 -19.58 -29.58
CA PRO A 150 -44.89 -19.23 -29.03
C PRO A 150 -45.21 -17.74 -29.26
N VAL A 151 -46.27 -17.45 -30.07
CA VAL A 151 -46.69 -16.07 -30.36
C VAL A 151 -47.12 -15.34 -29.08
N GLY A 152 -46.70 -14.09 -28.93
CA GLY A 152 -47.01 -13.27 -27.77
C GLY A 152 -46.09 -13.47 -26.58
N MET A 153 -45.12 -14.41 -26.63
CA MET A 153 -44.09 -14.55 -25.61
C MET A 153 -43.10 -13.38 -25.67
N GLU A 154 -42.74 -12.82 -24.55
CA GLU A 154 -41.72 -11.81 -24.49
C GLU A 154 -40.38 -12.34 -25.05
N ALA A 155 -39.72 -11.56 -25.91
CA ALA A 155 -38.43 -11.94 -26.51
C ALA A 155 -37.39 -12.29 -25.48
N ARG A 156 -37.38 -11.57 -24.36
CA ARG A 156 -36.50 -11.83 -23.21
C ARG A 156 -36.67 -13.25 -22.66
N GLU A 157 -37.92 -13.70 -22.54
CA GLU A 157 -38.22 -15.03 -22.02
C GLU A 157 -37.89 -16.11 -23.08
N TYR A 158 -38.24 -15.86 -24.33
CA TYR A 158 -38.00 -16.77 -25.46
C TYR A 158 -36.49 -17.00 -25.69
N LEU A 159 -35.69 -15.93 -25.62
CA LEU A 159 -34.24 -15.96 -25.81
C LEU A 159 -33.47 -16.25 -24.52
N HIS A 160 -34.18 -16.51 -23.41
CA HIS A 160 -33.56 -16.74 -22.10
C HIS A 160 -32.56 -15.62 -21.69
N VAL A 161 -32.92 -14.36 -21.98
CA VAL A 161 -32.09 -13.18 -21.61
C VAL A 161 -32.18 -12.98 -20.11
N GLU A 162 -31.12 -13.31 -19.41
CA GLU A 162 -30.96 -13.13 -17.98
C GLU A 162 -30.03 -11.96 -17.68
N ASP A 163 -30.45 -11.07 -16.79
CA ASP A 163 -29.54 -10.08 -16.25
C ASP A 163 -28.58 -10.76 -15.26
N ASP A 164 -27.37 -10.24 -15.16
CA ASP A 164 -26.38 -10.67 -14.19
C ASP A 164 -26.02 -9.51 -13.26
N TYR A 165 -25.30 -9.80 -12.20
CA TYR A 165 -24.71 -8.80 -11.33
C TYR A 165 -23.22 -9.05 -11.21
N LEU A 166 -22.45 -8.01 -11.44
CA LEU A 166 -21.02 -7.98 -11.20
C LEU A 166 -20.78 -7.56 -9.75
N ILE A 167 -20.05 -8.39 -9.02
CA ILE A 167 -19.59 -8.14 -7.67
C ILE A 167 -18.06 -8.02 -7.75
N GLU A 168 -17.55 -6.82 -7.62
CA GLU A 168 -16.11 -6.58 -7.60
C GLU A 168 -15.59 -6.71 -6.17
N ILE A 169 -14.70 -7.68 -5.94
CA ILE A 169 -14.13 -7.99 -4.63
C ILE A 169 -12.67 -7.52 -4.58
N GLY A 170 -12.34 -6.68 -3.59
CA GLY A 170 -10.98 -6.31 -3.22
C GLY A 170 -10.31 -7.41 -2.44
N LEU A 171 -9.45 -8.22 -3.10
CA LEU A 171 -8.73 -9.30 -2.44
C LEU A 171 -7.44 -8.82 -1.78
N THR A 172 -7.33 -9.03 -0.48
CA THR A 172 -6.05 -8.90 0.22
C THR A 172 -5.07 -10.00 -0.24
N PRO A 173 -3.74 -9.75 -0.18
CA PRO A 173 -2.75 -10.72 -0.68
C PRO A 173 -2.80 -12.11 -0.04
N ASN A 174 -3.32 -12.24 1.17
CA ASN A 174 -3.48 -13.50 1.89
C ASN A 174 -4.74 -14.28 1.50
N ARG A 175 -5.69 -13.67 0.77
CA ARG A 175 -6.96 -14.28 0.41
C ARG A 175 -7.01 -14.78 -1.04
N VAL A 176 -5.90 -15.36 -1.52
CA VAL A 176 -5.84 -16.00 -2.85
C VAL A 176 -6.79 -17.19 -3.00
N ASP A 177 -7.18 -17.84 -1.91
CA ASP A 177 -8.21 -18.86 -1.84
C ASP A 177 -9.55 -18.38 -2.45
N ALA A 178 -9.87 -17.10 -2.31
CA ALA A 178 -11.05 -16.46 -2.87
C ALA A 178 -10.84 -15.87 -4.29
N ALA A 179 -9.68 -16.12 -4.94
CA ALA A 179 -9.42 -15.63 -6.29
C ALA A 179 -10.10 -16.46 -7.40
N SER A 180 -11.29 -17.00 -7.11
CA SER A 180 -12.12 -17.78 -8.03
C SER A 180 -13.58 -17.79 -7.57
N HIS A 181 -14.49 -18.16 -8.47
CA HIS A 181 -15.91 -18.31 -8.13
C HIS A 181 -16.13 -19.41 -7.07
N ILE A 182 -15.42 -20.54 -7.18
CA ILE A 182 -15.49 -21.63 -6.19
C ILE A 182 -14.90 -21.21 -4.86
N GLY A 183 -13.83 -20.43 -4.86
CA GLY A 183 -13.25 -19.90 -3.62
C GLY A 183 -14.21 -18.99 -2.87
N VAL A 184 -14.88 -18.07 -3.58
CA VAL A 184 -15.94 -17.23 -3.01
C VAL A 184 -17.14 -18.05 -2.55
N ALA A 185 -17.53 -19.06 -3.33
CA ALA A 185 -18.62 -19.97 -2.95
C ALA A 185 -18.33 -20.73 -1.65
N ARG A 186 -17.06 -21.13 -1.40
CA ARG A 186 -16.64 -21.77 -0.13
C ARG A 186 -16.85 -20.85 1.07
N ASP A 187 -16.42 -19.59 0.98
CA ASP A 187 -16.60 -18.62 2.06
C ASP A 187 -18.09 -18.30 2.32
N LEU A 188 -18.85 -18.09 1.24
CA LEU A 188 -20.30 -17.90 1.35
C LEU A 188 -21.00 -19.12 1.99
N ALA A 189 -20.61 -20.33 1.57
CA ALA A 189 -21.13 -21.57 2.15
C ALA A 189 -20.77 -21.71 3.63
N ALA A 190 -19.56 -21.33 4.04
CA ALA A 190 -19.15 -21.33 5.44
C ALA A 190 -20.01 -20.37 6.28
N TYR A 191 -20.28 -19.17 5.77
CA TYR A 191 -21.19 -18.23 6.42
C TYR A 191 -22.60 -18.80 6.58
N LEU A 192 -23.19 -19.31 5.50
CA LEU A 192 -24.56 -19.84 5.50
C LEU A 192 -24.71 -21.08 6.43
N LYS A 193 -23.76 -22.02 6.37
CA LYS A 193 -23.72 -23.19 7.28
C LYS A 193 -23.62 -22.76 8.75
N SER A 194 -22.85 -21.72 9.05
CA SER A 194 -22.75 -21.24 10.43
C SER A 194 -24.05 -20.65 10.99
N ARG A 195 -25.02 -20.31 10.09
CA ARG A 195 -26.37 -19.85 10.45
C ARG A 195 -27.42 -20.98 10.38
N GLY A 196 -26.99 -22.22 10.13
CA GLY A 196 -27.87 -23.39 10.07
C GLY A 196 -28.53 -23.60 8.69
N GLU A 197 -28.09 -22.90 7.66
CA GLU A 197 -28.57 -23.11 6.29
C GLU A 197 -27.83 -24.29 5.64
N ASN A 198 -28.53 -25.04 4.79
CA ASN A 198 -27.93 -26.15 4.04
C ASN A 198 -27.30 -25.58 2.75
N ALA A 199 -26.03 -25.17 2.84
CA ALA A 199 -25.28 -24.62 1.72
C ALA A 199 -24.04 -25.49 1.44
N GLU A 200 -24.06 -26.21 0.34
CA GLU A 200 -22.92 -27.03 -0.09
C GLU A 200 -22.35 -26.49 -1.40
N VAL A 201 -21.01 -26.46 -1.49
CA VAL A 201 -20.31 -26.11 -2.73
C VAL A 201 -20.32 -27.34 -3.65
N LYS A 202 -20.88 -27.16 -4.84
CA LYS A 202 -20.91 -28.21 -5.88
C LYS A 202 -19.76 -27.96 -6.86
N LEU A 203 -18.75 -28.81 -6.81
CA LEU A 203 -17.71 -28.79 -7.82
C LEU A 203 -18.20 -29.38 -9.15
N PRO A 204 -17.71 -28.87 -10.31
CA PRO A 204 -18.01 -29.47 -11.62
C PRO A 204 -17.60 -30.95 -11.66
N ASP A 205 -18.45 -31.80 -12.23
CA ASP A 205 -18.12 -33.22 -12.33
C ASP A 205 -17.04 -33.48 -13.38
N VAL A 206 -15.96 -34.16 -12.96
CA VAL A 206 -14.86 -34.58 -13.83
C VAL A 206 -14.74 -36.11 -13.91
N SER A 207 -15.72 -36.85 -13.40
CA SER A 207 -15.70 -38.34 -13.37
C SER A 207 -15.71 -38.99 -14.75
N ALA A 208 -16.26 -38.28 -15.75
CA ALA A 208 -16.28 -38.71 -17.15
C ALA A 208 -14.92 -38.64 -17.84
N PHE A 209 -13.87 -38.10 -17.16
CA PHE A 209 -12.52 -38.03 -17.74
C PHE A 209 -11.94 -39.45 -17.91
N ALA A 210 -11.70 -39.83 -19.16
CA ALA A 210 -10.89 -41.00 -19.54
C ALA A 210 -10.20 -40.73 -20.86
N PRO A 211 -8.98 -41.25 -21.07
CA PRO A 211 -8.35 -41.19 -22.39
C PRO A 211 -9.21 -41.92 -23.41
N ASP A 212 -9.48 -41.28 -24.55
CA ASP A 212 -10.16 -41.91 -25.66
C ASP A 212 -9.19 -42.75 -26.49
N ASN A 213 -7.91 -42.38 -26.54
CA ASN A 213 -6.79 -43.10 -27.18
C ASN A 213 -5.45 -42.69 -26.54
N HIS A 214 -4.34 -43.12 -27.08
CA HIS A 214 -2.96 -42.80 -26.70
C HIS A 214 -2.11 -42.39 -27.91
N ASP A 215 -2.72 -41.67 -28.86
CA ASP A 215 -2.07 -41.36 -30.13
C ASP A 215 -1.03 -40.25 -30.05
N LEU A 216 -1.22 -39.33 -29.05
CA LEU A 216 -0.27 -38.25 -28.80
C LEU A 216 0.04 -38.15 -27.29
N GLU A 217 1.14 -38.68 -26.87
CA GLU A 217 1.69 -38.52 -25.54
C GLU A 217 2.85 -37.54 -25.56
N VAL A 218 2.83 -36.57 -24.62
CA VAL A 218 3.91 -35.63 -24.40
C VAL A 218 4.59 -35.99 -23.08
N ALA A 219 5.88 -36.30 -23.14
CA ALA A 219 6.67 -36.58 -21.94
C ALA A 219 6.87 -35.30 -21.13
N VAL A 220 6.89 -35.41 -19.80
CA VAL A 220 7.17 -34.27 -18.91
C VAL A 220 8.35 -34.60 -18.00
N ARG A 221 9.25 -33.65 -17.88
CA ARG A 221 10.40 -33.74 -16.96
C ARG A 221 10.58 -32.47 -16.20
N VAL A 222 10.59 -32.54 -14.87
CA VAL A 222 10.81 -31.40 -13.98
C VAL A 222 12.27 -31.51 -13.46
N GLU A 223 13.11 -30.58 -13.90
CA GLU A 223 14.55 -30.55 -13.47
C GLU A 223 14.72 -29.73 -12.18
N ASN A 224 13.79 -28.81 -11.88
CA ASN A 224 13.81 -28.00 -10.67
C ASN A 224 12.53 -28.19 -9.85
N PRO A 225 12.44 -29.22 -8.99
CA PRO A 225 11.25 -29.51 -8.18
C PRO A 225 11.03 -28.49 -7.04
N GLU A 226 12.06 -27.70 -6.65
CA GLU A 226 11.89 -26.59 -5.71
C GLU A 226 11.04 -25.45 -6.32
N ALA A 227 11.33 -25.12 -7.58
CA ALA A 227 10.62 -24.06 -8.29
C ALA A 227 9.28 -24.53 -8.86
N ALA A 228 9.16 -25.80 -9.24
CA ALA A 228 7.94 -26.45 -9.73
C ALA A 228 7.63 -27.72 -8.91
N PRO A 229 7.06 -27.59 -7.69
CA PRO A 229 6.76 -28.75 -6.83
C PRO A 229 5.76 -29.73 -7.43
N ARG A 230 4.85 -29.27 -8.29
CA ARG A 230 3.90 -30.13 -9.00
C ARG A 230 3.68 -29.66 -10.43
N TYR A 231 3.65 -30.61 -11.35
CA TYR A 231 3.35 -30.35 -12.75
C TYR A 231 2.46 -31.46 -13.31
N ALA A 232 1.28 -31.07 -13.77
CA ALA A 232 0.38 -32.00 -14.44
C ALA A 232 0.12 -31.55 -15.88
N GLY A 233 -0.10 -32.54 -16.77
CA GLY A 233 -0.38 -32.26 -18.17
C GLY A 233 -1.25 -33.32 -18.82
N VAL A 234 -1.95 -32.96 -19.88
CA VAL A 234 -2.80 -33.84 -20.67
C VAL A 234 -2.87 -33.36 -22.12
N THR A 235 -2.96 -34.30 -23.07
CA THR A 235 -3.05 -33.98 -24.50
C THR A 235 -4.47 -34.19 -25.00
N VAL A 236 -4.96 -33.22 -25.79
CA VAL A 236 -6.25 -33.28 -26.49
C VAL A 236 -5.99 -33.03 -27.97
N THR A 237 -6.40 -33.96 -28.86
CA THR A 237 -6.15 -33.90 -30.31
C THR A 237 -7.46 -33.64 -31.08
N GLY A 238 -7.30 -33.18 -32.32
CA GLY A 238 -8.42 -32.97 -33.24
C GLY A 238 -9.38 -31.84 -32.84
N CYS A 239 -8.89 -30.87 -32.04
CA CYS A 239 -9.67 -29.68 -31.67
C CYS A 239 -9.94 -28.80 -32.88
N LYS A 240 -11.13 -28.23 -32.92
CA LYS A 240 -11.54 -27.24 -33.92
C LYS A 240 -11.60 -25.87 -33.25
N ILE A 241 -10.78 -24.95 -33.73
CA ILE A 241 -10.77 -23.56 -33.27
C ILE A 241 -12.05 -22.85 -33.76
N GLY A 242 -12.70 -22.15 -32.89
CA GLY A 242 -13.88 -21.36 -33.17
C GLY A 242 -14.27 -20.48 -31.97
N PRO A 243 -15.35 -19.71 -32.05
CA PRO A 243 -15.87 -18.96 -30.92
C PRO A 243 -16.35 -19.89 -29.83
N SER A 244 -16.17 -19.48 -28.58
CA SER A 244 -16.76 -20.15 -27.44
C SER A 244 -18.29 -20.00 -27.43
N PRO A 245 -19.05 -20.90 -26.82
CA PRO A 245 -20.48 -20.71 -26.68
C PRO A 245 -20.80 -19.47 -25.85
N GLU A 246 -21.91 -18.84 -26.14
CA GLU A 246 -22.26 -17.53 -25.57
C GLU A 246 -22.28 -17.53 -24.05
N TRP A 247 -22.76 -18.58 -23.41
CA TRP A 247 -22.77 -18.68 -21.94
C TRP A 247 -21.37 -18.58 -21.34
N MET A 248 -20.35 -19.12 -22.01
CA MET A 248 -18.96 -19.02 -21.56
C MET A 248 -18.38 -17.62 -21.82
N GLN A 249 -18.69 -17.05 -22.99
CA GLN A 249 -18.30 -15.67 -23.31
C GLN A 249 -18.88 -14.69 -22.29
N ASN A 250 -20.15 -14.85 -21.90
CA ASN A 250 -20.80 -14.00 -20.90
C ASN A 250 -20.14 -14.12 -19.51
N CYS A 251 -19.80 -15.34 -19.08
CA CYS A 251 -19.01 -15.54 -17.85
C CYS A 251 -17.67 -14.82 -17.90
N LEU A 252 -16.94 -14.93 -19.02
CA LEU A 252 -15.64 -14.31 -19.18
C LEU A 252 -15.74 -12.77 -19.21
N ARG A 253 -16.71 -12.22 -19.98
CA ARG A 253 -16.96 -10.78 -20.01
C ARG A 253 -17.30 -10.23 -18.63
N ALA A 254 -18.12 -10.92 -17.85
CA ALA A 254 -18.42 -10.56 -16.47
C ALA A 254 -17.15 -10.60 -15.58
N ALA A 255 -16.21 -11.51 -15.84
CA ALA A 255 -14.91 -11.53 -15.17
C ALA A 255 -13.92 -10.46 -15.67
N GLY A 256 -14.29 -9.67 -16.70
CA GLY A 256 -13.44 -8.64 -17.30
C GLY A 256 -12.49 -9.16 -18.38
N ILE A 257 -12.73 -10.39 -18.88
CA ILE A 257 -11.90 -11.02 -19.92
C ILE A 257 -12.60 -10.94 -21.26
N ASN A 258 -11.89 -10.47 -22.26
CA ASN A 258 -12.37 -10.47 -23.64
C ASN A 258 -12.21 -11.87 -24.25
N PRO A 259 -13.31 -12.55 -24.66
CA PRO A 259 -13.25 -13.85 -25.32
C PRO A 259 -12.39 -13.79 -26.59
N LYS A 260 -11.63 -14.87 -26.87
CA LYS A 260 -10.77 -14.98 -28.07
C LYS A 260 -11.18 -16.16 -28.95
N ASN A 261 -10.98 -17.37 -28.47
CA ASN A 261 -11.38 -18.60 -29.10
C ASN A 261 -11.63 -19.67 -28.03
N ASN A 262 -12.35 -20.72 -28.40
CA ASN A 262 -12.79 -21.74 -27.46
C ASN A 262 -11.65 -22.37 -26.63
N LEU A 263 -10.44 -22.58 -27.16
CA LEU A 263 -9.36 -23.20 -26.40
C LEU A 263 -8.77 -22.23 -25.35
N VAL A 264 -8.51 -21.00 -25.72
CA VAL A 264 -7.99 -19.97 -24.79
C VAL A 264 -9.06 -19.61 -23.77
N ASP A 265 -10.32 -19.51 -24.19
CA ASP A 265 -11.43 -19.18 -23.32
C ASP A 265 -11.69 -20.26 -22.28
N ILE A 266 -11.53 -21.55 -22.65
CA ILE A 266 -11.62 -22.67 -21.69
C ILE A 266 -10.53 -22.55 -20.60
N THR A 267 -9.29 -22.23 -20.95
CA THR A 267 -8.23 -22.06 -19.94
C THR A 267 -8.52 -20.89 -19.00
N ASN A 268 -8.99 -19.76 -19.54
CA ASN A 268 -9.43 -18.61 -18.73
C ASN A 268 -10.65 -18.92 -17.88
N PHE A 269 -11.63 -19.62 -18.44
CA PHE A 269 -12.82 -20.02 -17.70
C PHE A 269 -12.47 -20.88 -16.49
N VAL A 270 -11.61 -21.91 -16.65
CA VAL A 270 -11.16 -22.77 -15.54
C VAL A 270 -10.34 -21.99 -14.52
N LEU A 271 -9.53 -21.02 -14.96
CA LEU A 271 -8.80 -20.11 -14.06
C LEU A 271 -9.75 -19.36 -13.13
N PHE A 272 -10.81 -18.73 -13.66
CA PHE A 272 -11.77 -17.96 -12.85
C PHE A 272 -12.79 -18.85 -12.14
N GLU A 273 -13.01 -20.09 -12.64
CA GLU A 273 -13.85 -21.11 -12.00
C GLU A 273 -13.18 -21.65 -10.73
N LEU A 274 -11.95 -22.15 -10.84
CA LEU A 274 -11.25 -22.96 -9.83
C LEU A 274 -10.08 -22.23 -9.12
N GLY A 275 -9.60 -21.11 -9.66
CA GLY A 275 -8.39 -20.45 -9.17
C GLY A 275 -7.09 -21.10 -9.63
N GLN A 276 -7.14 -22.06 -10.55
CA GLN A 276 -6.00 -22.76 -11.10
C GLN A 276 -5.64 -22.20 -12.48
N PRO A 277 -4.52 -21.46 -12.63
CA PRO A 277 -4.07 -21.06 -13.95
C PRO A 277 -3.68 -22.26 -14.80
N LEU A 278 -4.11 -22.26 -16.06
CA LEU A 278 -3.78 -23.24 -17.07
C LEU A 278 -3.09 -22.58 -18.24
N HIS A 279 -2.25 -23.34 -18.95
CA HIS A 279 -1.71 -22.95 -20.24
C HIS A 279 -1.97 -24.00 -21.29
N ALA A 280 -2.32 -23.57 -22.51
CA ALA A 280 -2.53 -24.45 -23.67
C ALA A 280 -1.41 -24.24 -24.67
N PHE A 281 -0.56 -25.24 -24.85
CA PHE A 281 0.46 -25.24 -25.87
C PHE A 281 -0.06 -25.93 -27.14
N ASP A 282 0.32 -25.40 -28.30
CA ASP A 282 0.19 -26.11 -29.57
C ASP A 282 1.14 -27.33 -29.54
N ALA A 283 0.61 -28.52 -29.50
CA ALA A 283 1.39 -29.74 -29.35
C ALA A 283 2.36 -29.97 -30.51
N ALA A 284 2.04 -29.45 -31.70
CA ALA A 284 2.94 -29.53 -32.88
C ALA A 284 4.20 -28.66 -32.70
N LYS A 285 4.18 -27.68 -31.82
CA LYS A 285 5.30 -26.77 -31.51
C LYS A 285 6.15 -27.26 -30.32
N ILE A 286 5.78 -28.38 -29.69
CA ILE A 286 6.58 -29.02 -28.62
C ILE A 286 7.60 -29.95 -29.27
N GLU A 287 8.81 -29.41 -29.54
CA GLU A 287 9.90 -30.15 -30.16
C GLU A 287 10.31 -31.35 -29.27
N GLY A 288 10.51 -32.48 -29.89
CA GLY A 288 10.84 -33.73 -29.20
C GLY A 288 9.66 -34.36 -28.46
N ARG A 289 8.44 -33.80 -28.52
CA ARG A 289 7.29 -34.25 -27.73
C ARG A 289 7.60 -34.38 -26.24
N GLU A 290 8.46 -33.47 -25.74
CA GLU A 290 8.87 -33.43 -24.33
C GLU A 290 8.76 -32.02 -23.81
N VAL A 291 8.13 -31.85 -22.64
CA VAL A 291 8.09 -30.61 -21.83
C VAL A 291 9.13 -30.75 -20.72
N VAL A 292 10.05 -29.80 -20.66
CA VAL A 292 11.10 -29.75 -19.65
C VAL A 292 10.96 -28.50 -18.82
N VAL A 293 10.66 -28.64 -17.53
CA VAL A 293 10.54 -27.50 -16.58
C VAL A 293 11.90 -27.29 -15.92
N ARG A 294 12.57 -26.19 -16.32
CA ARG A 294 13.95 -25.90 -15.90
C ARG A 294 14.26 -24.41 -15.92
N THR A 295 15.38 -24.00 -15.34
CA THR A 295 15.98 -22.69 -15.59
C THR A 295 16.85 -22.74 -16.86
N CYS A 296 17.03 -21.59 -17.51
CA CYS A 296 17.88 -21.45 -18.68
C CYS A 296 19.17 -20.70 -18.33
N ALA A 297 20.18 -20.78 -19.19
CA ALA A 297 21.41 -20.02 -19.04
C ALA A 297 21.11 -18.50 -19.15
N GLU A 298 21.92 -17.67 -18.47
CA GLU A 298 21.80 -16.23 -18.57
C GLU A 298 21.93 -15.74 -20.03
N GLY A 299 21.00 -14.87 -20.45
CA GLY A 299 20.97 -14.33 -21.80
C GLY A 299 20.34 -15.26 -22.85
N THR A 300 19.75 -16.40 -22.46
CA THR A 300 18.98 -17.23 -23.40
C THR A 300 17.90 -16.38 -24.10
N PRO A 301 17.81 -16.40 -25.44
CA PRO A 301 16.81 -15.63 -26.17
C PRO A 301 15.41 -16.20 -25.92
N PHE A 302 14.46 -15.28 -25.69
CA PHE A 302 13.05 -15.60 -25.51
C PHE A 302 12.20 -14.41 -25.94
N VAL A 303 11.07 -14.67 -26.59
CA VAL A 303 10.11 -13.63 -27.03
C VAL A 303 8.76 -13.93 -26.38
N THR A 304 8.21 -12.98 -25.67
CA THR A 304 6.89 -13.09 -25.03
C THR A 304 5.75 -12.89 -26.03
N LEU A 305 4.52 -13.29 -25.66
CA LEU A 305 3.31 -13.16 -26.49
C LEU A 305 3.04 -11.76 -27.00
N ASP A 306 3.47 -10.72 -26.29
CA ASP A 306 3.37 -9.31 -26.66
C ASP A 306 4.56 -8.81 -27.49
N GLY A 307 5.48 -9.70 -27.91
CA GLY A 307 6.63 -9.42 -28.76
C GLY A 307 7.81 -8.77 -28.05
N VAL A 308 7.81 -8.74 -26.70
CA VAL A 308 8.94 -8.23 -25.92
C VAL A 308 10.01 -9.32 -25.79
N GLU A 309 11.30 -8.92 -25.84
CA GLU A 309 12.45 -9.80 -25.64
C GLU A 309 13.06 -9.60 -24.24
N PRO A 310 12.57 -10.27 -23.19
CA PRO A 310 13.16 -10.20 -21.87
C PRO A 310 14.51 -10.90 -21.81
N LYS A 311 15.45 -10.33 -21.06
CA LYS A 311 16.74 -10.97 -20.77
C LYS A 311 16.56 -11.99 -19.64
N LEU A 312 16.50 -13.26 -20.00
CA LEU A 312 16.40 -14.35 -19.04
C LEU A 312 17.66 -14.46 -18.18
N THR A 313 17.50 -14.95 -16.96
CA THR A 313 18.59 -15.28 -16.03
C THR A 313 18.46 -16.74 -15.59
N ASP A 314 19.49 -17.27 -14.97
CA ASP A 314 19.51 -18.60 -14.35
C ASP A 314 18.51 -18.79 -13.19
N LYS A 315 17.81 -17.71 -12.80
CA LYS A 315 16.79 -17.69 -11.75
C LYS A 315 15.36 -17.64 -12.27
N ASP A 316 15.18 -17.64 -13.60
CA ASP A 316 13.87 -17.68 -14.21
C ASP A 316 13.49 -19.10 -14.51
N LEU A 317 12.38 -19.55 -13.92
CA LEU A 317 11.83 -20.86 -14.26
C LEU A 317 11.14 -20.77 -15.61
N MET A 318 11.52 -21.67 -16.51
CA MET A 318 10.99 -21.74 -17.86
C MET A 318 10.34 -23.09 -18.11
N ILE A 319 9.29 -23.09 -18.89
CA ILE A 319 8.75 -24.29 -19.52
C ILE A 319 9.35 -24.35 -20.90
N CYS A 320 10.09 -25.42 -21.17
CA CYS A 320 10.84 -25.63 -22.40
C CYS A 320 10.28 -26.85 -23.16
N SER A 321 10.46 -26.86 -24.48
CA SER A 321 10.53 -28.10 -25.24
C SER A 321 11.86 -28.79 -25.00
N ALA A 322 12.14 -29.89 -25.70
CA ALA A 322 13.46 -30.51 -25.67
C ALA A 322 14.57 -29.53 -26.10
N GLU A 323 14.29 -28.57 -26.97
CA GLU A 323 15.26 -27.72 -27.63
C GLU A 323 15.27 -26.26 -27.10
N ARG A 324 14.10 -25.64 -26.82
CA ARG A 324 13.98 -24.17 -26.51
C ARG A 324 12.97 -23.84 -25.43
N PRO A 325 13.09 -22.64 -24.81
CA PRO A 325 12.09 -22.14 -23.89
C PRO A 325 10.79 -21.78 -24.63
N MET A 326 9.65 -22.12 -24.04
CA MET A 326 8.32 -21.91 -24.58
C MET A 326 7.47 -20.91 -23.75
N CYS A 327 7.68 -20.87 -22.41
CA CYS A 327 6.88 -20.04 -21.51
C CYS A 327 7.70 -19.68 -20.26
N ILE A 328 7.50 -18.48 -19.73
CA ILE A 328 7.96 -18.11 -18.38
C ILE A 328 6.97 -18.71 -17.39
N ALA A 329 7.39 -19.73 -16.64
CA ALA A 329 6.52 -20.52 -15.77
C ALA A 329 5.69 -19.67 -14.82
N GLY A 330 4.37 -19.79 -14.93
CA GLY A 330 3.41 -19.07 -14.08
C GLY A 330 3.33 -17.55 -14.30
N VAL A 331 4.03 -16.99 -15.29
CA VAL A 331 4.06 -15.55 -15.55
C VAL A 331 3.49 -15.20 -16.92
N PHE A 332 4.14 -15.65 -18.01
CA PHE A 332 3.74 -15.22 -19.34
C PHE A 332 4.15 -16.21 -20.44
N GLY A 333 3.25 -16.44 -21.41
CA GLY A 333 3.52 -17.33 -22.54
C GLY A 333 4.52 -16.77 -23.55
N GLY A 334 5.14 -17.65 -24.33
CA GLY A 334 5.99 -17.29 -25.46
C GLY A 334 5.21 -17.16 -26.75
N LEU A 335 5.70 -16.32 -27.66
CA LEU A 335 5.06 -15.99 -28.93
C LEU A 335 4.82 -17.23 -29.82
N ASP A 336 5.80 -18.11 -29.88
CA ASP A 336 5.81 -19.20 -30.86
C ASP A 336 5.20 -20.52 -30.38
N SER A 337 4.83 -20.63 -29.09
CA SER A 337 4.38 -21.89 -28.48
C SER A 337 2.89 -21.98 -28.23
N GLY A 338 2.20 -20.82 -28.28
CA GLY A 338 0.78 -20.72 -27.99
C GLY A 338 -0.12 -21.26 -29.10
N VAL A 339 -1.40 -21.40 -28.77
CA VAL A 339 -2.48 -21.78 -29.67
C VAL A 339 -2.68 -20.70 -30.76
N SER A 340 -2.91 -21.14 -31.98
CA SER A 340 -3.21 -20.32 -33.18
C SER A 340 -4.44 -20.86 -33.90
N ASP A 341 -4.97 -20.11 -34.86
CA ASP A 341 -6.14 -20.53 -35.65
C ASP A 341 -5.97 -21.85 -36.39
N THR A 342 -4.74 -22.33 -36.55
CA THR A 342 -4.41 -23.61 -37.23
C THR A 342 -4.11 -24.76 -36.26
N THR A 343 -4.19 -24.52 -34.96
CA THR A 343 -3.88 -25.54 -33.94
C THR A 343 -4.99 -26.57 -33.90
N THR A 344 -4.62 -27.84 -33.98
CA THR A 344 -5.54 -28.99 -33.85
C THR A 344 -5.28 -29.85 -32.61
N ASP A 345 -4.03 -29.85 -32.16
CA ASP A 345 -3.61 -30.69 -31.05
C ASP A 345 -3.03 -29.83 -29.94
N VAL A 346 -3.48 -30.04 -28.72
CA VAL A 346 -3.16 -29.20 -27.58
C VAL A 346 -2.58 -30.00 -26.42
N PHE A 347 -1.52 -29.49 -25.83
CA PHE A 347 -1.04 -29.97 -24.54
C PHE A 347 -1.48 -28.95 -23.48
N ILE A 348 -2.31 -29.38 -22.53
CA ILE A 348 -2.80 -28.57 -21.41
C ILE A 348 -1.83 -28.70 -20.25
N GLU A 349 -1.27 -27.60 -19.80
CA GLU A 349 -0.48 -27.50 -18.58
C GLU A 349 -1.37 -27.13 -17.38
N SER A 350 -1.18 -27.80 -16.27
CA SER A 350 -1.72 -27.44 -14.97
C SER A 350 -0.67 -27.68 -13.89
N ALA A 351 -0.06 -26.63 -13.37
CA ALA A 351 1.09 -26.73 -12.48
C ALA A 351 0.89 -26.03 -11.15
N TYR A 352 1.73 -26.35 -10.18
CA TYR A 352 1.94 -25.58 -8.97
C TYR A 352 3.39 -25.10 -8.97
N PHE A 353 3.59 -23.79 -9.09
CA PHE A 353 4.90 -23.16 -9.03
C PHE A 353 5.14 -22.52 -7.68
N ASN A 354 6.39 -22.49 -7.23
CA ASN A 354 6.77 -21.85 -6.00
C ASN A 354 6.49 -20.32 -6.07
N PRO A 355 5.67 -19.77 -5.15
CA PRO A 355 5.25 -18.37 -5.18
C PRO A 355 6.40 -17.38 -5.21
N VAL A 356 7.51 -17.69 -4.51
CA VAL A 356 8.68 -16.81 -4.43
C VAL A 356 9.40 -16.70 -5.78
N TRP A 357 9.52 -17.81 -6.51
CA TRP A 357 10.12 -17.83 -7.84
C TRP A 357 9.30 -17.01 -8.83
N VAL A 358 8.00 -17.26 -8.90
CA VAL A 358 7.09 -16.51 -9.78
C VAL A 358 7.11 -15.01 -9.47
N ARG A 359 7.01 -14.65 -8.19
CA ARG A 359 7.02 -13.24 -7.75
C ARG A 359 8.31 -12.51 -8.12
N LYS A 360 9.47 -13.15 -7.96
CA LYS A 360 10.77 -12.54 -8.31
C LYS A 360 10.87 -12.27 -9.80
N THR A 361 10.47 -13.25 -10.63
CA THR A 361 10.51 -13.14 -12.10
C THR A 361 9.48 -12.12 -12.59
N ALA A 362 8.22 -12.18 -12.14
CA ALA A 362 7.18 -11.25 -12.53
C ALA A 362 7.55 -9.80 -12.19
N LYS A 363 8.05 -9.54 -10.97
CA LYS A 363 8.51 -8.19 -10.57
C LYS A 363 9.69 -7.69 -11.39
N ARG A 364 10.66 -8.56 -11.70
CA ARG A 364 11.84 -8.16 -12.46
C ARG A 364 11.47 -7.73 -13.88
N PHE A 365 10.53 -8.40 -14.51
CA PHE A 365 10.07 -8.05 -15.85
C PHE A 365 8.93 -7.02 -15.86
N GLY A 366 8.39 -6.65 -14.71
CA GLY A 366 7.23 -5.76 -14.61
C GLY A 366 5.95 -6.37 -15.16
N LEU A 367 5.85 -7.70 -15.22
CA LEU A 367 4.71 -8.45 -15.73
C LEU A 367 3.72 -8.73 -14.60
N ASN A 368 2.48 -8.28 -14.80
CA ASN A 368 1.38 -8.55 -13.88
C ASN A 368 0.22 -9.17 -14.67
N THR A 369 0.02 -10.47 -14.53
CA THR A 369 -1.00 -11.25 -15.23
C THR A 369 -1.91 -11.93 -14.21
N ASP A 370 -3.12 -12.36 -14.63
CA ASP A 370 -4.02 -13.14 -13.78
C ASP A 370 -3.40 -14.43 -13.26
N SER A 371 -2.51 -15.02 -14.04
CA SER A 371 -1.73 -16.21 -13.66
C SER A 371 -0.68 -15.86 -12.59
N SER A 372 0.16 -14.86 -12.85
CA SER A 372 1.19 -14.43 -11.89
C SER A 372 0.59 -13.91 -10.59
N PHE A 373 -0.53 -13.21 -10.64
CA PHE A 373 -1.30 -12.75 -9.47
C PHE A 373 -1.65 -13.90 -8.53
N ARG A 374 -2.07 -15.06 -9.09
CA ARG A 374 -2.44 -16.25 -8.30
C ARG A 374 -1.23 -17.04 -7.85
N PHE A 375 -0.31 -17.35 -8.76
CA PHE A 375 0.88 -18.13 -8.44
C PHE A 375 1.78 -17.45 -7.41
N GLU A 376 2.00 -16.13 -7.51
CA GLU A 376 2.88 -15.41 -6.57
C GLU A 376 2.34 -15.33 -5.14
N ARG A 377 1.04 -15.59 -4.95
CA ARG A 377 0.38 -15.63 -3.64
C ARG A 377 0.21 -17.05 -3.10
N GLY A 378 0.34 -18.06 -3.97
CA GLY A 378 0.12 -19.46 -3.66
C GLY A 378 -1.29 -19.92 -4.01
N ILE A 379 -1.37 -20.94 -4.87
CA ILE A 379 -2.63 -21.58 -5.26
C ILE A 379 -2.79 -22.91 -4.51
N ASP A 380 -3.93 -23.58 -4.70
CA ASP A 380 -4.15 -24.93 -4.16
C ASP A 380 -3.20 -25.96 -4.81
N PRO A 381 -2.26 -26.57 -4.06
CA PRO A 381 -1.34 -27.56 -4.62
C PRO A 381 -2.01 -28.90 -4.98
N ASN A 382 -3.29 -29.07 -4.69
CA ASN A 382 -4.06 -30.28 -4.94
C ASN A 382 -5.07 -30.15 -6.10
N MET A 383 -5.19 -28.98 -6.72
CA MET A 383 -6.19 -28.69 -7.75
C MET A 383 -5.73 -29.06 -9.18
N GLN A 384 -4.44 -29.28 -9.44
CA GLN A 384 -3.84 -29.38 -10.77
C GLN A 384 -4.48 -30.47 -11.64
N VAL A 385 -4.58 -31.70 -11.12
CA VAL A 385 -5.17 -32.84 -11.85
C VAL A 385 -6.66 -32.60 -12.11
N TYR A 386 -7.37 -32.02 -11.13
CA TYR A 386 -8.79 -31.72 -11.27
C TYR A 386 -9.04 -30.68 -12.38
N ALA A 387 -8.28 -29.60 -12.38
CA ALA A 387 -8.39 -28.54 -13.37
C ALA A 387 -8.00 -29.01 -14.78
N ALA A 388 -6.96 -29.83 -14.90
CA ALA A 388 -6.57 -30.43 -16.18
C ALA A 388 -7.69 -31.31 -16.75
N LYS A 389 -8.32 -32.15 -15.91
CA LYS A 389 -9.50 -32.97 -16.31
C LYS A 389 -10.67 -32.09 -16.75
N ARG A 390 -10.96 -31.03 -15.98
CA ARG A 390 -12.03 -30.07 -16.30
C ARG A 390 -11.82 -29.42 -17.65
N ALA A 391 -10.63 -28.92 -17.92
CA ALA A 391 -10.29 -28.29 -19.19
C ALA A 391 -10.34 -29.29 -20.37
N ALA A 392 -9.81 -30.50 -20.19
CA ALA A 392 -9.85 -31.52 -21.23
C ALA A 392 -11.29 -31.94 -21.61
N LEU A 393 -12.18 -32.08 -20.61
CA LEU A 393 -13.60 -32.38 -20.86
C LEU A 393 -14.29 -31.23 -21.58
N LEU A 394 -14.00 -29.97 -21.20
CA LEU A 394 -14.55 -28.81 -21.91
C LEU A 394 -14.03 -28.70 -23.35
N MET A 395 -12.74 -29.01 -23.60
CA MET A 395 -12.17 -29.03 -24.95
C MET A 395 -12.80 -30.15 -25.79
N LYS A 396 -13.08 -31.33 -25.18
CA LYS A 396 -13.80 -32.42 -25.85
C LYS A 396 -15.21 -31.99 -26.22
N GLU A 397 -15.94 -31.35 -25.30
CA GLU A 397 -17.33 -30.93 -25.50
C GLU A 397 -17.47 -29.75 -26.48
N LEU A 398 -16.65 -28.72 -26.32
CA LEU A 398 -16.81 -27.41 -27.00
C LEU A 398 -15.93 -27.23 -28.25
N ALA A 399 -14.82 -27.98 -28.33
CA ALA A 399 -13.92 -27.92 -29.49
C ALA A 399 -13.92 -29.24 -30.30
N GLY A 400 -14.73 -30.25 -29.90
CA GLY A 400 -14.77 -31.55 -30.59
C GLY A 400 -13.48 -32.35 -30.46
N GLY A 401 -12.66 -32.04 -29.46
CA GLY A 401 -11.37 -32.72 -29.23
C GLY A 401 -11.49 -34.14 -28.72
N THR A 402 -10.42 -34.89 -28.88
CA THR A 402 -10.27 -36.28 -28.39
C THR A 402 -9.18 -36.32 -27.34
N ILE A 403 -9.45 -36.85 -26.15
CA ILE A 403 -8.45 -36.95 -25.07
C ILE A 403 -7.45 -38.05 -25.45
N SER A 404 -6.21 -37.67 -25.77
CA SER A 404 -5.20 -38.54 -26.41
C SER A 404 -4.05 -38.91 -25.51
N SER A 405 -4.18 -38.67 -24.20
CA SER A 405 -3.25 -39.18 -23.19
C SER A 405 -3.92 -39.35 -21.84
N GLY A 406 -3.33 -40.12 -20.96
CA GLY A 406 -3.61 -40.03 -19.52
C GLY A 406 -3.10 -38.70 -18.94
N ILE A 407 -3.49 -38.42 -17.68
CA ILE A 407 -2.87 -37.30 -16.95
C ILE A 407 -1.45 -37.70 -16.56
N THR A 408 -0.46 -36.96 -17.03
CA THR A 408 0.87 -36.97 -16.43
C THR A 408 0.85 -36.07 -15.20
N ASP A 409 1.20 -36.57 -14.02
CA ASP A 409 1.27 -35.84 -12.77
C ASP A 409 2.61 -36.11 -12.06
N ILE A 410 3.46 -35.12 -12.02
CA ILE A 410 4.76 -35.16 -11.33
C ILE A 410 4.63 -34.40 -10.04
N TYR A 411 4.57 -35.11 -8.91
CA TYR A 411 4.42 -34.55 -7.57
C TYR A 411 5.29 -35.33 -6.60
N PRO A 412 6.63 -35.08 -6.59
CA PRO A 412 7.57 -35.87 -5.82
C PRO A 412 7.40 -35.78 -4.30
N GLU A 413 7.04 -34.56 -3.82
CA GLU A 413 6.85 -34.27 -2.41
C GLU A 413 5.46 -33.62 -2.19
N PRO A 414 4.42 -34.40 -1.89
CA PRO A 414 3.09 -33.88 -1.68
C PRO A 414 3.00 -32.89 -0.51
N ILE A 415 2.44 -31.72 -0.78
CA ILE A 415 2.18 -30.69 0.23
C ILE A 415 0.94 -31.12 1.03
N GLY A 416 1.14 -31.40 2.31
CA GLY A 416 0.07 -31.81 3.22
C GLY A 416 -0.67 -30.65 3.87
N ASP A 417 -1.72 -30.99 4.64
CA ASP A 417 -2.47 -30.03 5.44
C ASP A 417 -1.56 -29.41 6.52
N PHE A 418 -1.83 -28.14 6.89
CA PHE A 418 -1.14 -27.48 8.02
C PHE A 418 -1.73 -27.96 9.34
N VAL A 419 -0.91 -28.63 10.16
CA VAL A 419 -1.37 -29.22 11.42
C VAL A 419 -0.84 -28.42 12.61
N PHE A 420 -1.75 -27.96 13.46
CA PHE A 420 -1.41 -27.24 14.70
C PHE A 420 -2.55 -27.37 15.74
N ASP A 421 -2.24 -26.98 16.98
CA ASP A 421 -3.18 -27.01 18.09
C ASP A 421 -3.88 -25.65 18.25
N ILE A 422 -5.17 -25.67 18.61
CA ILE A 422 -5.99 -24.51 18.93
C ILE A 422 -6.72 -24.73 20.25
N SER A 423 -6.62 -23.79 21.18
CA SER A 423 -7.30 -23.86 22.46
C SER A 423 -8.61 -23.07 22.44
N LEU A 424 -9.74 -23.72 22.73
CA LEU A 424 -11.06 -23.07 22.79
C LEU A 424 -11.09 -21.92 23.81
N ALA A 425 -10.37 -22.05 24.92
CA ALA A 425 -10.25 -20.97 25.91
C ALA A 425 -9.48 -19.76 25.35
N ARG A 426 -8.43 -19.99 24.54
CA ARG A 426 -7.66 -18.91 23.89
C ARG A 426 -8.42 -18.25 22.75
N VAL A 427 -9.20 -19.01 21.98
CA VAL A 427 -10.12 -18.46 20.99
C VAL A 427 -11.00 -17.38 21.63
N ASN A 428 -11.70 -17.73 22.70
CA ASN A 428 -12.58 -16.82 23.41
C ASN A 428 -11.83 -15.63 24.04
N ALA A 429 -10.65 -15.89 24.61
CA ALA A 429 -9.83 -14.83 25.23
C ALA A 429 -9.30 -13.83 24.20
N LEU A 430 -8.91 -14.29 23.00
CA LEU A 430 -8.40 -13.43 21.93
C LEU A 430 -9.52 -12.62 21.28
N ILE A 431 -10.67 -13.23 21.04
CA ILE A 431 -11.86 -12.56 20.48
C ILE A 431 -12.46 -11.58 21.50
N GLY A 432 -12.34 -11.86 22.79
CA GLY A 432 -12.92 -11.05 23.86
C GLY A 432 -14.40 -11.34 24.14
N LYS A 433 -14.93 -12.42 23.54
CA LYS A 433 -16.31 -12.91 23.73
C LYS A 433 -16.30 -14.43 23.87
N GLU A 434 -17.16 -14.95 24.73
CA GLU A 434 -17.40 -16.38 24.81
C GLU A 434 -18.33 -16.82 23.67
N ILE A 435 -17.79 -17.54 22.71
CA ILE A 435 -18.53 -18.15 21.61
C ILE A 435 -18.82 -19.61 21.99
N PRO A 436 -20.06 -20.08 21.85
CA PRO A 436 -20.38 -21.48 22.15
C PRO A 436 -19.50 -22.44 21.33
N GLU A 437 -18.98 -23.46 21.98
CA GLU A 437 -18.09 -24.44 21.33
C GLU A 437 -18.71 -25.08 20.10
N THR A 438 -20.00 -25.35 20.12
CA THR A 438 -20.75 -25.89 18.96
C THR A 438 -20.66 -24.96 17.74
N VAL A 439 -20.72 -23.63 17.95
CA VAL A 439 -20.61 -22.65 16.88
C VAL A 439 -19.18 -22.63 16.33
N VAL A 440 -18.17 -22.65 17.21
CA VAL A 440 -16.75 -22.70 16.81
C VAL A 440 -16.49 -23.94 15.94
N ARG A 441 -16.96 -25.13 16.40
CA ARG A 441 -16.80 -26.38 15.65
C ARG A 441 -17.53 -26.37 14.30
N THR A 442 -18.74 -25.80 14.26
CA THR A 442 -19.49 -25.65 13.01
C THR A 442 -18.73 -24.77 12.00
N ILE A 443 -18.16 -23.65 12.45
CA ILE A 443 -17.38 -22.77 11.61
C ILE A 443 -16.11 -23.48 11.11
N ILE A 444 -15.35 -24.14 11.99
CA ILE A 444 -14.14 -24.90 11.63
C ILE A 444 -14.48 -25.94 10.54
N ALA A 445 -15.53 -26.74 10.75
CA ALA A 445 -15.96 -27.76 9.79
C ALA A 445 -16.45 -27.13 8.47
N ALA A 446 -17.16 -25.99 8.53
CA ALA A 446 -17.64 -25.28 7.36
C ALA A 446 -16.49 -24.68 6.50
N LEU A 447 -15.35 -24.35 7.11
CA LEU A 447 -14.11 -23.92 6.47
C LEU A 447 -13.24 -25.09 5.96
N GLU A 448 -13.80 -26.33 5.94
CA GLU A 448 -13.10 -27.54 5.50
C GLU A 448 -11.88 -27.92 6.36
N VAL A 449 -11.76 -27.35 7.57
CA VAL A 449 -10.70 -27.67 8.52
C VAL A 449 -11.08 -28.94 9.29
N LYS A 450 -10.22 -29.94 9.31
CA LYS A 450 -10.44 -31.24 9.97
C LYS A 450 -9.96 -31.16 11.43
N ILE A 451 -10.75 -31.70 12.36
CA ILE A 451 -10.32 -31.93 13.72
C ILE A 451 -9.76 -33.34 13.81
N LEU A 452 -8.45 -33.47 14.05
CA LEU A 452 -7.73 -34.75 14.09
C LEU A 452 -7.77 -35.39 15.48
N ALA A 453 -7.66 -34.57 16.52
CA ALA A 453 -7.67 -35.00 17.91
C ALA A 453 -8.20 -33.91 18.84
N GLU A 454 -8.59 -34.32 20.04
CA GLU A 454 -9.05 -33.41 21.09
C GLU A 454 -8.57 -33.88 22.47
N LYS A 455 -8.05 -32.94 23.24
CA LYS A 455 -7.66 -33.21 24.64
C LYS A 455 -7.73 -31.92 25.46
N ASP A 456 -8.43 -32.00 26.61
CA ASP A 456 -8.49 -30.92 27.60
C ASP A 456 -8.89 -29.53 27.02
N GLY A 457 -9.82 -29.48 26.07
CA GLY A 457 -10.27 -28.26 25.41
C GLY A 457 -9.29 -27.70 24.37
N VAL A 458 -8.29 -28.48 23.98
CA VAL A 458 -7.36 -28.21 22.88
C VAL A 458 -7.71 -29.14 21.72
N LEU A 459 -7.91 -28.56 20.53
CA LEU A 459 -8.17 -29.27 19.29
C LEU A 459 -6.91 -29.28 18.44
N THR A 460 -6.47 -30.46 18.02
CA THR A 460 -5.47 -30.57 16.94
C THR A 460 -6.19 -30.53 15.61
N VAL A 461 -5.92 -29.52 14.80
CA VAL A 461 -6.59 -29.27 13.52
C VAL A 461 -5.67 -29.47 12.34
N ALA A 462 -6.26 -29.80 11.19
CA ALA A 462 -5.57 -29.89 9.90
C ALA A 462 -6.27 -28.95 8.91
N VAL A 463 -5.57 -27.91 8.50
CA VAL A 463 -6.05 -26.87 7.58
C VAL A 463 -5.59 -27.21 6.17
N PRO A 464 -6.49 -27.22 5.18
CA PRO A 464 -6.13 -27.55 3.79
C PRO A 464 -5.13 -26.53 3.21
N PRO A 465 -4.16 -26.96 2.38
CA PRO A 465 -3.05 -26.12 1.94
C PRO A 465 -3.45 -25.02 0.95
N TYR A 466 -4.66 -25.00 0.43
CA TYR A 466 -5.17 -23.84 -0.34
C TYR A 466 -5.40 -22.60 0.55
N ARG A 467 -5.51 -22.78 1.87
CA ARG A 467 -5.52 -21.71 2.86
C ARG A 467 -4.07 -21.38 3.24
N VAL A 468 -3.35 -20.76 2.30
CA VAL A 468 -1.89 -20.53 2.38
C VAL A 468 -1.45 -19.70 3.58
N ASP A 469 -2.33 -18.90 4.14
CA ASP A 469 -2.11 -17.97 5.25
C ASP A 469 -2.47 -18.55 6.64
N VAL A 470 -3.26 -19.64 6.69
CA VAL A 470 -3.77 -20.20 7.96
C VAL A 470 -2.86 -21.31 8.44
N GLN A 471 -1.78 -20.95 9.14
CA GLN A 471 -0.73 -21.89 9.57
C GLN A 471 -0.56 -21.99 11.09
N ARG A 472 -1.28 -21.19 11.86
CA ARG A 472 -1.19 -21.14 13.32
C ARG A 472 -2.54 -20.79 13.97
N GLU A 473 -2.62 -20.98 15.29
CA GLU A 473 -3.83 -20.73 16.10
C GLU A 473 -4.47 -19.35 15.82
N ALA A 474 -3.66 -18.28 15.81
CA ALA A 474 -4.19 -16.91 15.63
C ALA A 474 -4.88 -16.73 14.27
N ASP A 475 -4.38 -17.37 13.22
CA ASP A 475 -4.93 -17.24 11.86
C ASP A 475 -6.30 -17.95 11.79
N LEU A 476 -6.45 -19.11 12.45
CA LEU A 476 -7.74 -19.81 12.51
C LEU A 476 -8.74 -19.08 13.43
N VAL A 477 -8.25 -18.39 14.49
CA VAL A 477 -9.11 -17.53 15.32
C VAL A 477 -9.68 -16.37 14.51
N GLU A 478 -8.88 -15.76 13.64
CA GLU A 478 -9.36 -14.73 12.69
C GLU A 478 -10.45 -15.27 11.78
N ASP A 479 -10.25 -16.47 11.20
CA ASP A 479 -11.25 -17.13 10.36
C ASP A 479 -12.57 -17.43 11.12
N ILE A 480 -12.47 -17.91 12.36
CA ILE A 480 -13.64 -18.13 13.20
C ILE A 480 -14.38 -16.81 13.44
N LEU A 481 -13.65 -15.73 13.73
CA LEU A 481 -14.24 -14.43 14.03
C LEU A 481 -14.89 -13.79 12.79
N ARG A 482 -14.27 -13.85 11.62
CA ARG A 482 -14.85 -13.28 10.40
C ARG A 482 -16.15 -14.01 9.98
N ILE A 483 -16.20 -15.34 10.10
CA ILE A 483 -17.42 -16.10 9.81
C ILE A 483 -18.49 -15.90 10.90
N TYR A 484 -18.08 -15.83 12.19
CA TYR A 484 -18.99 -15.48 13.27
C TYR A 484 -19.56 -14.07 13.09
N GLY A 485 -18.77 -13.15 12.60
CA GLY A 485 -19.05 -11.73 12.33
C GLY A 485 -18.53 -10.80 13.41
N TYR A 486 -17.68 -9.88 13.02
CA TYR A 486 -17.09 -8.85 13.90
C TYR A 486 -18.15 -8.04 14.64
N ASN A 487 -19.26 -7.71 13.95
CA ASN A 487 -20.35 -6.92 14.52
C ASN A 487 -21.16 -7.66 15.60
N ASN A 488 -20.94 -8.97 15.77
CA ASN A 488 -21.58 -9.77 16.80
C ASN A 488 -20.76 -9.79 18.11
N VAL A 489 -19.62 -9.10 18.15
CA VAL A 489 -18.80 -8.95 19.36
C VAL A 489 -19.13 -7.60 20.00
N GLU A 490 -19.71 -7.64 21.20
CA GLU A 490 -20.11 -6.43 21.90
C GLU A 490 -18.87 -5.64 22.37
N ILE A 491 -18.93 -4.32 22.21
CA ILE A 491 -17.92 -3.42 22.77
C ILE A 491 -18.17 -3.30 24.27
N PRO A 492 -17.22 -3.75 25.14
CA PRO A 492 -17.41 -3.67 26.58
C PRO A 492 -17.43 -2.21 27.04
N THR A 493 -18.30 -1.90 28.02
CA THR A 493 -18.38 -0.57 28.63
C THR A 493 -17.21 -0.28 29.57
N GLN A 494 -16.42 -1.29 29.93
CA GLN A 494 -15.29 -1.17 30.85
C GLN A 494 -14.02 -1.71 30.20
N VAL A 495 -12.96 -0.93 30.24
CA VAL A 495 -11.61 -1.38 29.86
C VAL A 495 -10.91 -1.94 31.08
N ARG A 496 -10.48 -3.20 31.02
CA ARG A 496 -9.63 -3.84 32.02
C ARG A 496 -8.22 -3.94 31.47
N SER A 497 -7.30 -3.13 31.98
CA SER A 497 -5.91 -3.17 31.56
C SER A 497 -4.98 -3.08 32.76
N THR A 498 -3.81 -3.71 32.66
CA THR A 498 -2.73 -3.50 33.59
C THR A 498 -2.13 -2.12 33.35
N LEU A 499 -2.06 -1.30 34.39
CA LEU A 499 -1.40 -0.01 34.28
C LEU A 499 0.12 -0.23 34.20
N SER A 500 0.71 0.19 33.10
CA SER A 500 2.16 0.30 32.97
C SER A 500 2.57 1.75 33.18
N TYR A 501 3.58 1.96 34.00
CA TYR A 501 4.13 3.30 34.20
C TYR A 501 5.24 3.54 33.19
N ALA A 502 5.13 4.62 32.43
CA ALA A 502 6.21 5.05 31.54
C ALA A 502 7.50 5.30 32.35
N PRO A 503 8.68 4.96 31.78
CA PRO A 503 9.95 5.25 32.44
C PRO A 503 10.09 6.76 32.69
N LYS A 504 10.58 7.13 33.88
CA LYS A 504 10.85 8.54 34.20
C LYS A 504 12.31 8.88 33.90
N PRO A 505 12.60 10.08 33.34
CA PRO A 505 11.65 11.10 32.91
C PRO A 505 10.90 10.69 31.64
N ASP A 506 9.61 11.02 31.58
CA ASP A 506 8.79 10.82 30.39
C ASP A 506 9.27 11.75 29.26
N ARG A 507 9.70 11.17 28.16
CA ARG A 507 10.24 11.89 26.97
C ARG A 507 9.21 12.86 26.38
N ASN A 508 7.95 12.43 26.24
CA ASN A 508 6.90 13.26 25.66
C ASN A 508 6.58 14.47 26.53
N ARG A 509 6.56 14.28 27.87
CA ARG A 509 6.39 15.39 28.80
C ARG A 509 7.53 16.40 28.73
N LEU A 510 8.78 15.94 28.62
CA LEU A 510 9.93 16.83 28.46
C LEU A 510 9.90 17.57 27.10
N MET A 511 9.49 16.86 26.04
CA MET A 511 9.33 17.43 24.71
C MET A 511 8.27 18.54 24.74
N ASN A 512 7.08 18.26 25.30
CA ASN A 512 6.01 19.26 25.42
C ASN A 512 6.44 20.46 26.26
N LEU A 513 7.18 20.25 27.35
CA LEU A 513 7.71 21.34 28.16
C LEU A 513 8.63 22.28 27.34
N ALA A 514 9.44 21.74 26.44
CA ALA A 514 10.29 22.54 25.55
C ALA A 514 9.45 23.20 24.43
N ALA A 515 8.52 22.47 23.82
CA ALA A 515 7.65 22.95 22.77
C ALA A 515 6.78 24.13 23.24
N ASP A 516 6.10 23.97 24.40
CA ASP A 516 5.28 25.01 25.02
C ASP A 516 6.09 26.26 25.30
N PHE A 517 7.32 26.09 25.81
CA PHE A 517 8.22 27.21 26.06
C PHE A 517 8.62 27.93 24.76
N LEU A 518 8.99 27.21 23.71
CA LEU A 518 9.39 27.80 22.44
C LEU A 518 8.20 28.49 21.76
N THR A 519 7.05 27.84 21.70
CA THR A 519 5.84 28.39 21.10
C THR A 519 5.38 29.66 21.84
N ALA A 520 5.42 29.67 23.18
CA ALA A 520 5.10 30.86 23.98
C ALA A 520 6.10 32.02 23.77
N ASN A 521 7.32 31.75 23.28
CA ASN A 521 8.31 32.74 22.89
C ASN A 521 8.27 33.09 21.40
N GLY A 522 7.23 32.72 20.67
CA GLY A 522 7.01 33.09 19.26
C GLY A 522 7.72 32.23 18.24
N PHE A 523 8.12 31.01 18.61
CA PHE A 523 8.68 30.04 17.68
C PHE A 523 7.56 29.18 17.08
N THR A 524 7.68 28.87 15.80
CA THR A 524 6.78 27.96 15.08
C THR A 524 7.42 26.58 14.96
N GLU A 525 6.67 25.55 15.32
CA GLU A 525 7.10 24.18 15.12
C GLU A 525 6.99 23.81 13.64
N ILE A 526 8.03 23.12 13.13
CA ILE A 526 8.00 22.50 11.82
C ILE A 526 8.20 20.99 11.98
N MET A 527 7.72 20.24 11.02
CA MET A 527 7.92 18.80 10.95
C MET A 527 8.33 18.44 9.52
N SER A 528 9.58 18.00 9.38
CA SER A 528 10.18 17.68 8.10
C SER A 528 10.28 16.19 7.89
N ASN A 529 10.41 15.77 6.62
CA ASN A 529 10.66 14.38 6.28
C ASN A 529 12.03 13.91 6.84
N SER A 530 12.07 12.66 7.31
CA SER A 530 13.34 12.02 7.72
C SER A 530 14.24 11.68 6.53
N LEU A 531 13.68 11.60 5.31
CA LEU A 531 14.43 11.42 4.08
C LEU A 531 14.88 12.77 3.51
N THR A 532 16.09 12.80 2.93
CA THR A 532 16.71 13.98 2.36
C THR A 532 17.67 13.62 1.22
N LYS A 533 18.35 14.61 0.65
CA LYS A 533 19.27 14.45 -0.48
C LYS A 533 20.66 14.06 0.00
N ALA A 534 21.23 12.99 -0.57
CA ALA A 534 22.64 12.63 -0.33
C ALA A 534 23.61 13.76 -0.71
N ALA A 535 23.29 14.55 -1.74
CA ALA A 535 24.09 15.68 -2.20
C ALA A 535 24.33 16.74 -1.12
N TYR A 536 23.47 16.86 -0.11
CA TYR A 536 23.69 17.77 1.01
C TYR A 536 24.91 17.41 1.87
N TYR A 537 25.31 16.14 1.87
CA TYR A 537 26.39 15.61 2.70
C TYR A 537 27.71 15.47 1.95
N GLU A 538 27.74 15.74 0.64
CA GLU A 538 28.97 15.63 -0.16
C GLU A 538 30.04 16.58 0.32
N GLY A 539 31.24 16.04 0.58
CA GLY A 539 32.43 16.81 1.01
C GLY A 539 32.32 17.38 2.42
N LEU A 540 31.35 16.98 3.24
CA LEU A 540 31.25 17.41 4.63
C LEU A 540 32.05 16.48 5.55
N THR A 541 32.79 17.11 6.48
CA THR A 541 33.53 16.41 7.54
C THR A 541 32.69 16.21 8.81
N SER A 542 31.82 17.17 9.13
CA SER A 542 30.96 17.11 10.33
C SER A 542 29.81 16.11 10.17
N CYS A 543 29.34 15.88 8.93
CA CYS A 543 28.30 14.94 8.57
C CYS A 543 28.72 14.17 7.31
N PRO A 544 29.68 13.23 7.38
CA PRO A 544 30.21 12.53 6.22
C PRO A 544 29.16 11.74 5.46
N ALA A 545 29.22 11.75 4.13
CA ALA A 545 28.26 11.04 3.27
C ALA A 545 28.27 9.52 3.48
N GLU A 546 29.39 8.96 3.92
CA GLU A 546 29.59 7.54 4.23
C GLU A 546 28.77 7.09 5.45
N ARG A 547 28.43 8.04 6.33
CA ARG A 547 27.58 7.79 7.50
C ARG A 547 26.08 7.93 7.21
N CYS A 548 25.69 8.23 5.99
CA CYS A 548 24.28 8.28 5.61
C CYS A 548 23.68 6.86 5.55
N VAL A 549 22.51 6.69 6.13
CA VAL A 549 21.66 5.52 5.89
C VAL A 549 21.01 5.69 4.52
N ARG A 550 21.40 4.86 3.56
CA ARG A 550 20.93 4.92 2.17
C ARG A 550 19.65 4.12 1.99
N ILE A 551 18.72 4.64 1.21
CA ILE A 551 17.48 3.95 0.84
C ILE A 551 17.77 3.06 -0.38
N LEU A 552 17.34 1.80 -0.31
CA LEU A 552 17.60 0.80 -1.36
C LEU A 552 16.88 1.16 -2.67
N ASN A 553 15.61 1.54 -2.58
CA ASN A 553 14.76 1.91 -3.72
C ASN A 553 14.12 3.28 -3.45
N PRO A 554 14.87 4.40 -3.57
CA PRO A 554 14.32 5.72 -3.28
C PRO A 554 13.29 6.13 -4.34
N LEU A 555 12.23 6.81 -3.91
CA LEU A 555 11.21 7.35 -4.81
C LEU A 555 11.76 8.44 -5.73
N SER A 556 12.78 9.17 -5.28
CA SER A 556 13.48 10.19 -6.06
C SER A 556 14.91 10.39 -5.55
N ALA A 557 15.74 11.06 -6.34
CA ALA A 557 17.09 11.48 -5.93
C ALA A 557 17.07 12.45 -4.74
N ASP A 558 15.95 13.13 -4.52
CA ASP A 558 15.76 14.10 -3.43
C ASP A 558 15.43 13.43 -2.08
N LEU A 559 15.12 12.13 -2.07
CA LEU A 559 14.72 11.36 -0.89
C LEU A 559 15.48 10.02 -0.81
N ASN A 560 16.81 10.08 -1.03
CA ASN A 560 17.63 8.87 -1.21
C ASN A 560 18.47 8.46 0.02
N VAL A 561 18.50 9.31 1.06
CA VAL A 561 19.16 9.02 2.34
C VAL A 561 18.33 9.49 3.52
N MET A 562 18.58 8.91 4.70
CA MET A 562 18.04 9.45 5.95
C MET A 562 18.96 10.54 6.50
N ARG A 563 18.36 11.57 7.12
CA ARG A 563 19.05 12.76 7.61
C ARG A 563 19.99 12.46 8.78
N GLN A 564 21.21 13.02 8.76
CA GLN A 564 22.17 13.01 9.89
C GLN A 564 22.01 14.22 10.81
N THR A 565 21.37 15.29 10.35
CA THR A 565 21.11 16.54 11.07
C THR A 565 19.77 17.12 10.63
N LEU A 566 19.11 17.86 11.49
CA LEU A 566 17.87 18.60 11.16
C LEU A 566 18.14 19.88 10.35
N LEU A 567 19.43 20.27 10.19
CA LEU A 567 19.85 21.54 9.60
C LEU A 567 19.32 21.73 8.16
N PHE A 568 19.51 20.74 7.28
CA PHE A 568 19.17 20.91 5.86
C PHE A 568 17.66 21.07 5.64
N ASN A 569 16.86 20.27 6.33
CA ASN A 569 15.39 20.41 6.26
C ASN A 569 14.93 21.75 6.85
N MET A 570 15.56 22.21 7.94
CA MET A 570 15.29 23.53 8.50
C MET A 570 15.64 24.66 7.52
N LEU A 571 16.77 24.53 6.81
CA LEU A 571 17.18 25.49 5.77
C LEU A 571 16.23 25.47 4.57
N GLU A 572 15.76 24.30 4.14
CA GLU A 572 14.72 24.18 3.10
C GLU A 572 13.43 24.93 3.50
N ALA A 573 13.00 24.79 4.77
CA ALA A 573 11.85 25.52 5.31
C ALA A 573 12.11 27.04 5.31
N VAL A 574 13.29 27.48 5.70
CA VAL A 574 13.69 28.91 5.64
C VAL A 574 13.68 29.40 4.20
N GLY A 575 14.27 28.66 3.25
CA GLY A 575 14.31 29.04 1.83
C GLY A 575 12.91 29.16 1.23
N LEU A 576 12.05 28.18 1.50
CA LEU A 576 10.65 28.16 1.07
C LEU A 576 9.87 29.41 1.55
N ASN A 577 10.03 29.79 2.82
CA ASN A 577 9.38 30.93 3.40
C ASN A 577 9.97 32.25 2.87
N ALA A 578 11.30 32.37 2.78
CA ALA A 578 11.99 33.54 2.25
C ALA A 578 11.57 33.83 0.79
N ASN A 579 11.44 32.81 -0.05
CA ASN A 579 10.94 32.93 -1.42
C ASN A 579 9.49 33.42 -1.51
N ARG A 580 8.73 33.24 -0.43
CA ARG A 580 7.36 33.78 -0.27
C ARG A 580 7.32 35.12 0.46
N ARG A 581 8.46 35.78 0.60
CA ARG A 581 8.64 37.08 1.32
C ARG A 581 8.40 37.00 2.82
N ASN A 582 8.49 35.82 3.41
CA ASN A 582 8.42 35.55 4.82
C ASN A 582 9.85 35.25 5.34
N GLY A 583 10.68 36.31 5.48
CA GLY A 583 12.10 36.13 5.83
C GLY A 583 12.40 36.19 7.32
N ASP A 584 11.49 36.68 8.16
CA ASP A 584 11.67 36.83 9.60
C ASP A 584 11.10 35.62 10.32
N LEU A 585 11.99 34.67 10.68
CA LEU A 585 11.52 33.35 11.14
C LEU A 585 12.19 32.95 12.46
N CYS A 586 11.37 32.38 13.34
CA CYS A 586 11.78 31.66 14.53
C CYS A 586 11.16 30.27 14.45
N LEU A 587 11.99 29.25 14.16
CA LEU A 587 11.53 27.88 13.89
C LEU A 587 12.14 26.89 14.88
N TYR A 588 11.41 25.81 15.18
CA TYR A 588 11.98 24.66 15.88
C TYR A 588 11.41 23.34 15.33
N GLU A 589 12.20 22.26 15.50
CA GLU A 589 11.81 20.92 15.08
C GLU A 589 12.35 19.88 16.08
N PHE A 590 11.51 18.92 16.44
CA PHE A 590 11.96 17.69 17.07
C PHE A 590 12.02 16.58 16.02
N GLY A 591 13.10 15.83 15.98
CA GLY A 591 13.23 14.75 15.03
C GLY A 591 14.36 13.78 15.30
N ASN A 592 14.24 12.58 14.74
CA ASN A 592 15.34 11.62 14.72
C ASN A 592 16.35 12.00 13.64
N CYS A 593 17.62 11.77 13.96
CA CYS A 593 18.76 11.78 13.05
C CYS A 593 19.34 10.38 13.01
N TYR A 594 19.79 9.93 11.85
CA TYR A 594 20.16 8.55 11.59
C TYR A 594 21.60 8.43 11.12
N PHE A 595 22.27 7.38 11.57
CA PHE A 595 23.70 7.20 11.31
C PHE A 595 24.01 5.74 10.95
N TYR A 596 24.90 5.56 10.00
CA TYR A 596 25.49 4.30 9.63
C TYR A 596 26.98 4.27 10.00
N ASP A 597 27.42 3.15 10.53
CA ASP A 597 28.82 2.92 10.93
C ASP A 597 29.18 1.45 10.62
N GLU A 598 29.78 1.25 9.44
CA GLU A 598 30.18 -0.09 8.96
C GLU A 598 31.05 -0.83 9.97
N SER A 599 31.88 -0.13 10.74
CA SER A 599 32.80 -0.75 11.71
C SER A 599 32.09 -1.51 12.85
N LYS A 600 30.80 -1.21 13.07
CA LYS A 600 29.96 -1.87 14.07
C LYS A 600 29.16 -3.06 13.53
N ARG A 601 29.18 -3.29 12.22
CA ARG A 601 28.49 -4.39 11.59
C ARG A 601 29.18 -5.72 11.89
N THR A 602 28.40 -6.72 12.28
CA THR A 602 28.85 -8.10 12.40
C THR A 602 27.91 -9.03 11.64
N ASP A 603 28.37 -10.23 11.28
CA ASP A 603 27.50 -11.20 10.60
C ASP A 603 26.33 -11.64 11.48
N GLU A 604 26.53 -11.67 12.81
CA GLU A 604 25.50 -12.01 13.78
C GLU A 604 24.50 -10.87 14.03
N ASN A 605 24.97 -9.61 13.93
CA ASN A 605 24.15 -8.44 14.17
C ASN A 605 24.42 -7.32 13.13
N ARG A 606 23.76 -7.41 12.00
CA ARG A 606 23.86 -6.40 10.94
C ARG A 606 23.25 -5.06 11.33
N LEU A 607 22.28 -5.05 12.27
CA LEU A 607 21.63 -3.83 12.73
C LEU A 607 22.51 -3.00 13.67
N ALA A 608 23.59 -3.54 14.24
CA ALA A 608 24.54 -2.79 15.07
C ALA A 608 25.21 -1.63 14.34
N ALA A 609 25.26 -1.66 12.99
CA ALA A 609 25.79 -0.57 12.17
C ALA A 609 24.89 0.67 12.17
N TYR A 610 23.64 0.57 12.55
CA TYR A 610 22.68 1.65 12.51
C TYR A 610 22.43 2.22 13.89
N SER A 611 22.32 3.55 13.98
CA SER A 611 21.96 4.24 15.21
C SER A 611 21.09 5.46 14.96
N GLU A 612 20.28 5.81 15.95
CA GLU A 612 19.38 6.95 15.92
C GLU A 612 19.62 7.86 17.12
N GLU A 613 19.45 9.17 16.90
CA GLU A 613 19.46 10.18 17.96
C GLU A 613 18.25 11.10 17.79
N TYR A 614 17.54 11.32 18.88
CA TYR A 614 16.46 12.29 18.91
C TYR A 614 16.98 13.66 19.27
N ARG A 615 16.75 14.62 18.37
CA ARG A 615 17.31 15.97 18.49
C ARG A 615 16.22 17.03 18.48
N LEU A 616 16.51 18.17 19.09
CA LEU A 616 15.78 19.43 18.96
C LEU A 616 16.65 20.40 18.15
N ALA A 617 16.11 20.91 17.06
CA ALA A 617 16.69 22.00 16.29
C ALA A 617 15.92 23.29 16.54
N ILE A 618 16.65 24.42 16.58
CA ILE A 618 16.05 25.76 16.70
C ILE A 618 16.80 26.67 15.72
N ALA A 619 16.07 27.47 14.94
CA ALA A 619 16.62 28.43 14.01
C ALA A 619 15.99 29.82 14.18
N VAL A 620 16.81 30.86 14.05
CA VAL A 620 16.36 32.24 13.97
C VAL A 620 17.01 32.91 12.76
N THR A 621 16.23 33.72 12.05
CA THR A 621 16.73 34.43 10.85
C THR A 621 15.92 35.71 10.63
N GLY A 622 16.48 36.65 9.85
CA GLY A 622 15.81 37.93 9.51
C GLY A 622 15.83 38.92 10.65
N VAL A 623 14.68 39.47 11.01
CA VAL A 623 14.53 40.54 12.03
C VAL A 623 13.85 39.94 13.26
N SER A 624 14.53 40.01 14.40
CA SER A 624 13.99 39.54 15.70
C SER A 624 13.01 40.52 16.35
N THR A 625 13.16 41.81 16.10
CA THR A 625 12.25 42.85 16.53
C THR A 625 11.90 43.69 15.32
N PRO A 626 10.61 43.66 14.86
CA PRO A 626 10.22 44.47 13.69
C PRO A 626 10.23 45.95 14.00
N GLN A 627 10.34 46.78 12.95
CA GLN A 627 10.25 48.22 13.06
C GLN A 627 8.86 48.60 13.57
N SER A 628 8.84 49.43 14.57
CA SER A 628 7.61 50.04 15.10
C SER A 628 7.81 51.53 15.36
N TRP A 629 6.76 52.25 15.76
CA TRP A 629 6.83 53.68 16.04
C TRP A 629 7.80 54.05 17.19
N ASN A 630 8.02 53.11 18.12
CA ASN A 630 8.85 53.29 19.31
C ASN A 630 10.13 52.40 19.32
N ALA A 631 10.37 51.57 18.33
CA ALA A 631 11.54 50.69 18.26
C ALA A 631 12.12 50.59 16.86
N LYS A 632 13.45 50.63 16.76
CA LYS A 632 14.19 50.35 15.54
C LYS A 632 14.20 48.83 15.30
N PRO A 633 14.29 48.39 14.03
CA PRO A 633 14.39 46.97 13.74
C PRO A 633 15.70 46.39 14.27
N VAL A 634 15.62 45.23 14.92
CA VAL A 634 16.80 44.51 15.43
C VAL A 634 16.93 43.20 14.65
N LYS A 635 18.04 43.02 13.97
CA LYS A 635 18.32 41.75 13.26
C LYS A 635 18.50 40.61 14.25
N ALA A 636 18.07 39.42 13.85
CA ALA A 636 18.40 38.21 14.57
C ALA A 636 19.93 38.04 14.65
N SER A 637 20.41 37.48 15.73
CA SER A 637 21.84 37.30 15.98
C SER A 637 22.11 36.01 16.72
N PHE A 638 23.38 35.62 16.80
CA PHE A 638 23.80 34.52 17.65
C PHE A 638 23.30 34.68 19.11
N PHE A 639 23.34 35.91 19.64
CA PHE A 639 22.90 36.19 21.02
C PHE A 639 21.38 36.05 21.20
N THR A 640 20.59 36.33 20.16
CA THR A 640 19.13 36.08 20.16
C THR A 640 18.86 34.59 20.40
N LEU A 641 19.51 33.72 19.62
CA LEU A 641 19.35 32.27 19.72
C LEU A 641 19.92 31.72 21.03
N ARG A 642 21.11 32.20 21.44
CA ARG A 642 21.75 31.79 22.69
C ARG A 642 20.90 32.13 23.93
N ALA A 643 20.27 33.30 23.96
CA ALA A 643 19.35 33.66 25.05
C ALA A 643 18.17 32.69 25.18
N VAL A 644 17.60 32.25 24.04
CA VAL A 644 16.53 31.23 24.01
C VAL A 644 17.06 29.90 24.54
N ALA A 645 18.22 29.43 24.07
CA ALA A 645 18.83 28.19 24.49
C ALA A 645 19.10 28.18 26.02
N GLU A 646 19.67 29.24 26.58
CA GLU A 646 19.95 29.37 28.02
C GLU A 646 18.65 29.39 28.84
N LYS A 647 17.60 30.09 28.38
CA LYS A 647 16.28 30.08 29.05
C LYS A 647 15.66 28.70 29.02
N LEU A 648 15.75 28.00 27.87
CA LEU A 648 15.26 26.62 27.72
C LEU A 648 15.99 25.67 28.68
N LEU A 649 17.32 25.70 28.73
CA LEU A 649 18.12 24.88 29.63
C LEU A 649 17.77 25.14 31.10
N ARG A 650 17.61 26.42 31.51
CA ARG A 650 17.15 26.80 32.87
C ARG A 650 15.74 26.23 33.16
N ARG A 651 14.85 26.16 32.15
CA ARG A 651 13.53 25.56 32.30
C ARG A 651 13.60 24.07 32.65
N PHE A 652 14.66 23.40 32.21
CA PHE A 652 14.98 22.01 32.58
C PHE A 652 15.78 21.88 33.90
N GLY A 653 16.06 23.00 34.56
CA GLY A 653 16.82 23.02 35.83
C GLY A 653 18.34 22.97 35.65
N VAL A 654 18.84 23.19 34.42
CA VAL A 654 20.25 23.22 34.16
C VAL A 654 20.84 24.56 34.64
N ASP A 655 21.89 24.50 35.48
CA ASP A 655 22.69 25.68 35.80
C ASP A 655 23.52 26.05 34.58
N ILE A 656 23.23 27.20 33.98
CA ILE A 656 23.95 27.69 32.79
C ILE A 656 25.41 27.99 33.08
N TYR A 657 25.77 28.26 34.34
CA TYR A 657 27.16 28.52 34.75
C TYR A 657 27.96 27.22 34.91
N ALA A 658 27.32 26.07 35.00
CA ALA A 658 27.95 24.75 34.98
C ALA A 658 28.26 24.24 33.55
N LEU A 659 27.76 24.94 32.53
CA LEU A 659 28.00 24.59 31.13
C LEU A 659 29.43 24.96 30.73
N LYS A 660 30.14 23.99 30.13
CA LYS A 660 31.41 24.25 29.46
C LYS A 660 31.12 24.65 28.01
N ALA A 661 31.60 25.80 27.62
CA ALA A 661 31.54 26.30 26.25
C ALA A 661 32.91 26.13 25.57
N GLU A 662 32.94 25.51 24.41
CA GLU A 662 34.09 25.30 23.58
C GLU A 662 33.83 25.80 22.17
N THR A 663 34.84 26.36 21.50
CA THR A 663 34.70 26.77 20.10
C THR A 663 34.36 25.57 19.25
N LEU A 664 33.35 25.71 18.42
CA LEU A 664 32.91 24.68 17.48
C LEU A 664 33.68 24.81 16.16
N GLU A 665 34.54 23.85 15.90
CA GLU A 665 35.16 23.68 14.60
C GLU A 665 34.27 22.76 13.75
N SER A 666 33.65 23.32 12.73
CA SER A 666 32.71 22.58 11.88
C SER A 666 32.57 23.26 10.53
N ASP A 667 32.41 22.45 9.48
CA ASP A 667 32.11 22.95 8.14
C ASP A 667 30.64 23.40 7.99
N LEU A 668 29.77 23.06 8.94
CA LEU A 668 28.36 23.50 8.96
C LEU A 668 28.21 24.94 9.45
N PHE A 669 29.15 25.44 10.27
CA PHE A 669 29.06 26.75 10.89
C PHE A 669 30.24 27.63 10.51
N SER A 670 30.02 28.91 10.30
CA SER A 670 31.10 29.89 10.17
C SER A 670 31.71 30.25 11.52
N GLU A 671 30.89 30.30 12.56
CA GLU A 671 31.23 30.56 13.94
C GLU A 671 30.26 29.83 14.85
N GLY A 672 30.75 29.23 15.93
CA GLY A 672 29.86 28.51 16.81
C GLY A 672 30.47 28.04 18.12
N LEU A 673 29.65 27.54 18.99
CA LEU A 673 30.00 26.95 20.27
C LEU A 673 29.38 25.58 20.46
N THR A 674 30.12 24.69 21.07
CA THR A 674 29.63 23.48 21.67
C THR A 674 29.39 23.70 23.17
N LEU A 675 28.19 23.39 23.67
CA LEU A 675 27.88 23.44 25.08
C LEU A 675 27.77 22.03 25.65
N SER A 676 28.56 21.76 26.69
CA SER A 676 28.62 20.48 27.36
C SER A 676 28.26 20.60 28.85
N LEU A 677 27.63 19.56 29.41
CA LEU A 677 27.34 19.43 30.83
C LEU A 677 27.92 18.12 31.36
N ASN A 678 28.73 18.20 32.42
CA ASN A 678 29.38 17.04 33.02
C ASN A 678 30.16 16.16 32.00
N GLY A 679 30.86 16.82 31.07
CA GLY A 679 31.64 16.14 30.03
C GLY A 679 30.82 15.53 28.86
N LYS A 680 29.50 15.73 28.84
CA LYS A 680 28.63 15.30 27.74
C LYS A 680 28.19 16.50 26.93
N GLN A 681 28.41 16.45 25.63
CA GLN A 681 27.88 17.45 24.69
C GLN A 681 26.36 17.44 24.73
N LEU A 682 25.75 18.61 24.97
CA LEU A 682 24.30 18.78 24.94
C LEU A 682 23.84 19.38 23.62
N LEU A 683 24.51 20.42 23.13
CA LEU A 683 24.12 21.14 21.92
C LEU A 683 25.30 21.79 21.20
N GLN A 684 25.08 22.09 19.95
CA GLN A 684 25.88 22.95 19.12
C GLN A 684 25.02 24.16 18.72
N ILE A 685 25.60 25.36 18.70
CA ILE A 685 24.93 26.60 18.37
C ILE A 685 25.89 27.51 17.59
N GLY A 686 25.43 28.13 16.51
CA GLY A 686 26.28 29.02 15.73
C GLY A 686 25.56 29.71 14.55
N SER A 687 26.36 30.43 13.77
CA SER A 687 25.94 30.99 12.48
C SER A 687 26.23 29.98 11.38
N VAL A 688 25.20 29.62 10.60
CA VAL A 688 25.32 28.63 9.51
C VAL A 688 26.24 29.18 8.42
N ALA A 689 27.23 28.39 8.01
CA ALA A 689 28.20 28.76 6.99
C ALA A 689 27.52 29.11 5.65
N ALA A 690 28.01 30.14 4.97
CA ALA A 690 27.45 30.58 3.70
C ALA A 690 27.47 29.49 2.60
N ALA A 691 28.50 28.61 2.62
CA ALA A 691 28.56 27.44 1.73
C ALA A 691 27.42 26.44 1.95
N ILE A 692 27.01 26.25 3.21
CA ILE A 692 25.90 25.35 3.59
C ILE A 692 24.56 25.97 3.19
N ARG A 693 24.35 27.25 3.50
CA ARG A 693 23.12 27.98 3.13
C ARG A 693 22.89 27.96 1.61
N ARG A 694 23.95 28.05 0.80
CA ARG A 694 23.85 27.95 -0.67
C ARG A 694 23.37 26.60 -1.19
N ARG A 695 23.60 25.49 -0.46
CA ARG A 695 23.11 24.18 -0.85
C ARG A 695 21.58 24.10 -0.87
N THR A 696 20.92 24.99 -0.12
CA THR A 696 19.46 25.09 0.01
C THR A 696 18.90 26.42 -0.50
N ASP A 697 19.70 27.18 -1.27
CA ASP A 697 19.38 28.50 -1.84
C ASP A 697 18.96 29.57 -0.79
N VAL A 698 19.45 29.47 0.43
CA VAL A 698 19.18 30.46 1.48
C VAL A 698 20.20 31.55 1.43
N LYS A 699 19.76 32.81 1.17
CA LYS A 699 20.63 34.00 1.00
C LYS A 699 20.89 34.74 2.31
N GLN A 700 19.90 34.74 3.23
CA GLN A 700 19.95 35.43 4.51
C GLN A 700 20.77 34.66 5.56
N ASP A 701 21.23 35.38 6.59
CA ASP A 701 21.94 34.75 7.70
C ASP A 701 20.98 33.96 8.55
N VAL A 702 21.42 32.75 8.91
CA VAL A 702 20.63 31.81 9.76
C VAL A 702 21.50 31.46 10.97
N TYR A 703 20.96 31.67 12.15
CA TYR A 703 21.53 31.18 13.41
C TYR A 703 20.81 29.93 13.80
N TYR A 704 21.57 28.88 14.04
CA TYR A 704 21.06 27.53 14.22
C TYR A 704 21.62 26.87 15.48
N LEU A 705 20.77 26.10 16.15
CA LEU A 705 21.10 25.28 17.30
C LEU A 705 20.59 23.87 17.05
N GLU A 706 21.38 22.86 17.36
CA GLU A 706 20.96 21.48 17.41
C GLU A 706 21.36 20.84 18.74
N MET A 707 20.37 20.28 19.45
CA MET A 707 20.50 19.72 20.78
C MET A 707 20.19 18.23 20.76
N ASN A 708 21.06 17.41 21.31
CA ASN A 708 20.75 16.01 21.60
C ASN A 708 19.75 15.96 22.78
N PHE A 709 18.49 15.74 22.48
CA PHE A 709 17.41 15.80 23.47
C PHE A 709 17.47 14.65 24.47
N GLU A 710 17.98 13.49 24.07
CA GLU A 710 18.17 12.36 24.98
C GLU A 710 19.34 12.63 25.97
N ALA A 711 20.40 13.25 25.50
CA ALA A 711 21.51 13.65 26.35
C ALA A 711 21.04 14.67 27.43
N LEU A 712 20.19 15.64 27.03
CA LEU A 712 19.55 16.58 27.94
C LEU A 712 18.70 15.82 28.96
N ALA A 713 17.78 14.95 28.53
CA ALA A 713 16.90 14.19 29.40
C ALA A 713 17.68 13.33 30.40
N LYS A 714 18.76 12.66 29.96
CA LYS A 714 19.64 11.87 30.82
C LYS A 714 20.38 12.74 31.84
N SER A 715 20.87 13.91 31.41
CA SER A 715 21.62 14.85 32.28
C SER A 715 20.75 15.50 33.34
N THR A 716 19.48 15.72 33.03
CA THR A 716 18.53 16.37 33.94
C THR A 716 17.78 15.39 34.86
N LYS A 717 17.88 14.07 34.62
CA LYS A 717 17.18 13.01 35.40
C LYS A 717 17.35 13.14 36.92
N LYS A 718 18.51 13.57 37.36
CA LYS A 718 18.86 13.69 38.80
C LYS A 718 18.69 15.11 39.35
N LEU A 719 18.38 16.10 38.51
CA LEU A 719 18.21 17.47 38.95
C LEU A 719 16.90 17.61 39.73
N LYS A 720 16.99 18.23 40.87
CA LYS A 720 15.82 18.56 41.72
C LYS A 720 15.60 20.08 41.62
N ILE A 721 14.46 20.47 41.11
CA ILE A 721 14.01 21.87 41.16
C ILE A 721 13.30 22.08 42.49
N ALA A 722 13.85 22.96 43.30
CA ALA A 722 13.26 23.30 44.60
C ALA A 722 13.06 24.83 44.66
N ALA A 723 11.90 25.25 45.14
CA ALA A 723 11.67 26.64 45.46
C ALA A 723 12.51 27.03 46.66
N GLY A 724 13.33 28.10 46.54
CA GLY A 724 14.06 28.72 47.66
C GLY A 724 13.25 29.85 48.25
N GLU A 725 13.58 30.19 49.49
CA GLU A 725 13.06 31.41 50.11
C GLU A 725 13.59 32.66 49.38
N LEU A 726 12.67 33.59 49.11
CA LEU A 726 13.06 34.91 48.60
C LEU A 726 13.86 35.67 49.65
N SER A 727 14.95 36.31 49.22
CA SER A 727 15.70 37.15 50.11
C SER A 727 14.86 38.33 50.64
N LYS A 728 14.95 38.56 51.94
CA LYS A 728 14.32 39.71 52.62
C LYS A 728 15.22 40.92 52.62
N PHE A 729 16.47 40.79 52.11
CA PHE A 729 17.51 41.80 52.17
C PHE A 729 17.83 42.30 50.75
N PRO A 730 18.15 43.60 50.57
CA PRO A 730 18.40 44.16 49.25
C PRO A 730 19.73 43.65 48.65
N GLU A 731 19.70 43.44 47.33
CA GLU A 731 20.89 43.16 46.55
C GLU A 731 21.68 44.42 46.36
N VAL A 732 23.02 44.28 46.26
CA VAL A 732 23.95 45.36 45.99
C VAL A 732 24.63 45.14 44.63
N ARG A 733 24.55 46.14 43.76
CA ARG A 733 25.27 46.14 42.50
C ARG A 733 26.59 46.91 42.64
N ARG A 734 27.68 46.34 42.11
CA ARG A 734 28.96 46.99 41.92
C ARG A 734 29.47 46.71 40.52
N ASP A 735 30.07 47.72 39.91
CA ASP A 735 30.57 47.63 38.54
C ASP A 735 32.11 47.79 38.57
N LEU A 736 32.82 47.07 37.68
CA LEU A 736 34.25 47.22 37.45
C LEU A 736 34.55 47.25 35.96
N ALA A 737 35.36 48.17 35.49
CA ALA A 737 35.95 48.18 34.18
C ALA A 737 37.34 47.50 34.24
N LEU A 738 37.53 46.43 33.51
CA LEU A 738 38.74 45.65 33.51
C LEU A 738 39.41 45.72 32.13
N LEU A 739 40.67 46.15 32.11
CA LEU A 739 41.54 46.06 30.92
C LEU A 739 42.22 44.68 30.92
N VAL A 740 41.97 43.93 29.84
CA VAL A 740 42.47 42.55 29.70
C VAL A 740 43.07 42.31 28.30
N ASP A 741 43.87 41.27 28.16
CA ASP A 741 44.29 40.80 26.84
C ASP A 741 43.10 40.35 25.99
N LYS A 742 43.17 40.51 24.68
CA LYS A 742 42.08 40.10 23.76
C LYS A 742 41.75 38.61 23.87
N SER A 743 42.69 37.76 24.28
CA SER A 743 42.51 36.32 24.49
C SER A 743 41.68 35.99 25.73
N VAL A 744 41.58 36.91 26.71
CA VAL A 744 40.83 36.68 27.94
C VAL A 744 39.34 36.69 27.65
N THR A 745 38.65 35.60 27.97
CA THR A 745 37.20 35.48 27.75
C THR A 745 36.41 35.99 28.97
N PHE A 746 35.14 36.37 28.71
CA PHE A 746 34.24 36.71 29.84
C PHE A 746 34.04 35.53 30.80
N SER A 747 33.99 34.30 30.27
CA SER A 747 33.87 33.11 31.11
C SER A 747 35.05 32.94 32.07
N SER A 748 36.25 33.24 31.64
CA SER A 748 37.44 33.16 32.52
C SER A 748 37.33 34.14 33.71
N LEU A 749 36.86 35.38 33.45
CA LEU A 749 36.61 36.36 34.49
C LEU A 749 35.46 35.96 35.42
N ARG A 750 34.36 35.51 34.85
CA ARG A 750 33.23 35.03 35.65
C ARG A 750 33.62 33.86 36.56
N ASP A 751 34.33 32.87 36.03
CA ASP A 751 34.76 31.69 36.78
C ASP A 751 35.76 32.06 37.89
N ALA A 752 36.66 33.04 37.62
CA ALA A 752 37.55 33.62 38.61
C ALA A 752 36.76 34.34 39.73
N ALA A 753 35.70 35.07 39.36
CA ALA A 753 34.84 35.75 40.33
C ALA A 753 34.10 34.76 41.27
N PHE A 754 33.45 33.75 40.71
CA PHE A 754 32.77 32.72 41.53
C PHE A 754 33.75 31.85 42.33
N ALA A 755 34.96 31.66 41.88
CA ALA A 755 35.97 30.99 42.64
C ALA A 755 36.48 31.83 43.84
N ALA A 756 36.48 33.16 43.70
CA ALA A 756 36.89 34.12 44.72
C ALA A 756 35.80 34.35 45.79
N GLU A 757 34.58 34.43 45.37
CA GLU A 757 33.41 34.66 46.26
C GLU A 757 32.24 33.77 45.91
N ARG A 758 31.98 32.77 46.72
CA ARG A 758 30.90 31.76 46.47
C ARG A 758 29.62 32.01 47.24
N LYS A 759 29.68 32.84 48.32
CA LYS A 759 28.56 32.99 49.24
C LYS A 759 27.73 34.21 48.95
N LEU A 760 28.39 35.34 48.69
CA LEU A 760 27.75 36.63 48.52
C LEU A 760 27.56 37.02 47.05
N LEU A 761 28.36 36.48 46.15
CA LEU A 761 28.26 36.76 44.70
C LEU A 761 27.08 35.97 44.06
N LYS A 762 26.03 36.68 43.70
CA LYS A 762 24.84 36.10 43.09
C LYS A 762 24.96 35.96 41.58
N SER A 763 25.45 37.00 40.89
CA SER A 763 25.65 37.00 39.45
C SER A 763 26.77 37.96 39.01
N VAL A 764 27.35 37.61 37.85
CA VAL A 764 28.29 38.44 37.12
C VAL A 764 27.74 38.62 35.72
N SER A 765 27.62 39.82 35.23
CA SER A 765 27.21 40.15 33.88
C SER A 765 28.22 41.10 33.19
N LEU A 766 28.30 40.96 31.90
CA LEU A 766 29.09 41.84 31.02
C LEU A 766 28.08 42.79 30.37
N PHE A 767 28.26 44.11 30.59
CA PHE A 767 27.34 45.11 30.03
C PHE A 767 27.97 46.02 28.99
N ASP A 768 29.33 46.07 28.91
CA ASP A 768 30.00 46.78 27.84
C ASP A 768 31.36 46.12 27.49
N VAL A 769 31.70 46.19 26.20
CA VAL A 769 32.96 45.73 25.63
C VAL A 769 33.51 46.87 24.75
N TYR A 770 34.69 47.37 25.13
CA TYR A 770 35.32 48.39 24.32
C TYR A 770 36.66 47.89 23.75
N GLU A 771 36.73 47.91 22.41
CA GLU A 771 37.92 47.61 21.64
C GLU A 771 38.16 48.79 20.68
N GLY A 772 39.00 49.73 21.05
CA GLY A 772 39.24 50.89 20.24
C GLY A 772 40.58 51.52 20.49
N ASP A 773 40.95 52.57 19.69
CA ASP A 773 42.26 53.19 19.61
C ASP A 773 42.78 53.87 20.92
N LYS A 774 41.92 54.01 21.93
CA LYS A 774 42.27 54.51 23.23
C LYS A 774 42.81 53.44 24.18
N LEU A 775 42.96 52.22 23.75
CA LEU A 775 43.49 51.10 24.54
C LEU A 775 44.87 50.69 24.00
N PRO A 776 45.74 50.13 24.84
CA PRO A 776 47.00 49.56 24.40
C PRO A 776 46.75 48.42 23.37
N GLU A 777 47.62 48.29 22.38
CA GLU A 777 47.54 47.24 21.37
C GLU A 777 47.47 45.88 22.02
N GLY A 778 46.57 44.99 21.48
CA GLY A 778 46.32 43.65 22.03
C GLY A 778 45.42 43.59 23.26
N LYS A 779 44.92 44.73 23.72
CA LYS A 779 44.05 44.83 24.90
C LYS A 779 42.58 45.12 24.51
N LYS A 780 41.66 44.76 25.39
CA LYS A 780 40.25 45.16 25.39
C LYS A 780 39.76 45.50 26.80
N SER A 781 38.68 46.26 26.91
CA SER A 781 38.09 46.65 28.17
C SER A 781 36.76 45.94 28.32
N TYR A 782 36.56 45.20 29.40
CA TYR A 782 35.28 44.62 29.82
C TYR A 782 34.71 45.42 31.00
N ALA A 783 33.48 45.88 30.86
CA ALA A 783 32.70 46.45 31.97
C ALA A 783 31.79 45.38 32.57
N LEU A 784 32.11 44.95 33.76
CA LEU A 784 31.43 43.88 34.48
C LEU A 784 30.57 44.43 35.60
N SER A 785 29.40 43.88 35.79
CA SER A 785 28.50 44.15 36.91
C SER A 785 28.38 42.94 37.82
N PHE A 786 28.57 43.12 39.07
CA PHE A 786 28.48 42.12 40.13
C PHE A 786 27.28 42.41 41.01
N ILE A 787 26.40 41.38 41.17
CA ILE A 787 25.27 41.43 42.12
C ILE A 787 25.70 40.63 43.36
N LEU A 788 25.72 41.34 44.46
CA LEU A 788 26.03 40.76 45.77
C LEU A 788 24.77 40.65 46.61
N GLU A 789 24.54 39.54 47.28
CA GLU A 789 23.38 39.28 48.13
C GLU A 789 23.80 38.43 49.35
N ASP A 790 23.33 38.85 50.55
CA ASP A 790 23.33 38.01 51.72
C ASP A 790 21.86 37.69 52.15
N LYS A 791 21.48 36.45 52.16
CA LYS A 791 20.12 36.03 52.49
C LYS A 791 19.76 36.17 53.96
N THR A 792 20.76 36.45 54.80
CA THR A 792 20.59 36.51 56.27
C THR A 792 20.62 37.93 56.83
N ARG A 793 21.23 38.88 56.14
CA ARG A 793 21.35 40.28 56.55
C ARG A 793 21.60 41.25 55.41
N THR A 794 21.38 42.54 55.66
CA THR A 794 21.81 43.60 54.75
C THR A 794 23.32 43.66 54.70
N LEU A 795 23.90 43.76 53.49
CA LEU A 795 25.35 43.96 53.33
C LEU A 795 25.77 45.35 53.75
N ASP A 796 26.79 45.42 54.59
CA ASP A 796 27.46 46.69 54.96
C ASP A 796 28.58 47.03 53.97
N GLU A 797 28.95 48.29 53.88
CA GLU A 797 29.97 48.80 52.92
C GLU A 797 31.34 48.11 53.13
N ARG A 798 31.72 47.84 54.32
CA ARG A 798 32.99 47.12 54.62
C ARG A 798 33.02 45.73 54.02
N THR A 799 31.90 44.99 54.11
CA THR A 799 31.83 43.66 53.51
C THR A 799 31.85 43.73 51.99
N ILE A 800 31.16 44.72 51.40
CA ILE A 800 31.14 44.94 49.93
C ILE A 800 32.54 45.26 49.43
N GLU A 801 33.24 46.26 50.05
CA GLU A 801 34.60 46.65 49.67
C GLU A 801 35.60 45.47 49.77
N ARG A 802 35.48 44.65 50.82
CA ARG A 802 36.30 43.46 51.00
C ARG A 802 36.08 42.45 49.85
N VAL A 803 34.81 42.20 49.50
CA VAL A 803 34.49 41.30 48.37
C VAL A 803 35.03 41.87 47.08
N MET A 804 34.80 43.13 46.80
CA MET A 804 35.28 43.78 45.55
C MET A 804 36.81 43.77 45.47
N ALA A 805 37.50 44.07 46.57
CA ALA A 805 38.96 44.00 46.61
C ALA A 805 39.50 42.57 46.39
N ASN A 806 38.80 41.56 46.92
CA ASN A 806 39.13 40.16 46.65
C ASN A 806 38.88 39.75 45.18
N LEU A 807 37.80 40.18 44.59
CA LEU A 807 37.51 39.97 43.16
C LEU A 807 38.56 40.60 42.26
N THR A 808 38.91 41.87 42.49
CA THR A 808 39.95 42.58 41.78
C THR A 808 41.29 41.83 41.82
N ARG A 809 41.74 41.43 43.00
CA ARG A 809 42.96 40.67 43.16
C ARG A 809 42.95 39.35 42.39
N GLN A 810 41.84 38.67 42.36
CA GLN A 810 41.72 37.37 41.59
C GLN A 810 41.75 37.62 40.09
N PHE A 811 41.18 38.73 39.60
CA PHE A 811 41.24 39.10 38.19
C PHE A 811 42.67 39.46 37.79
N GLU A 812 43.38 40.18 38.62
CA GLU A 812 44.80 40.52 38.39
C GLU A 812 45.66 39.23 38.34
N GLN A 813 45.48 38.35 39.31
CA GLN A 813 46.32 37.17 39.44
C GLN A 813 46.02 36.09 38.38
N LYS A 814 44.76 35.84 38.08
CA LYS A 814 44.34 34.72 37.19
C LYS A 814 44.17 35.14 35.75
N CYS A 815 43.81 36.39 35.48
CA CYS A 815 43.44 36.86 34.16
C CYS A 815 44.37 37.99 33.65
N GLY A 816 45.33 38.43 34.45
CA GLY A 816 46.20 39.54 34.09
C GLY A 816 45.44 40.86 33.88
N ALA A 817 44.26 40.98 34.53
CA ALA A 817 43.41 42.15 34.36
C ALA A 817 43.94 43.36 35.13
N GLN A 818 43.71 44.56 34.64
CA GLN A 818 43.93 45.80 35.32
C GLN A 818 42.62 46.57 35.46
N VAL A 819 42.36 47.11 36.65
CA VAL A 819 41.21 47.99 36.83
C VAL A 819 41.41 49.24 36.05
N ARG A 820 40.47 49.59 35.22
CA ARG A 820 40.45 50.87 34.49
C ARG A 820 39.68 51.87 35.31
N ALA A 821 40.42 52.96 35.67
CA ALA A 821 39.84 54.05 36.40
C ALA A 821 38.83 54.86 35.54
#